data_1698deba816f490e5c022d1e6e0fe19f
#
_entry.id   1698deba816f490e5c022d1e6e0fe19f
#
_cell.length_a   1.000
_cell.length_b   1.000
_cell.length_c   1.000
_cell.angle_alpha   90.00
_cell.angle_beta   90.00
_cell.angle_gamma   90.00
#
_symmetry.space_group_name_H-M   'P 1'
#
loop_
_entity.id
_entity.type
_entity.pdbx_description
1 polymer ?
#
loop_
_entity_poly.entity_id
_entity_poly.type
_entity_poly.pdbx_seq_one_letter_code
_entity_poly.pdbx_strand_id
1 'polypeptide(L)'
;MGLTVEQPPTPTLVQGFQRSWQTLTDALVSLPGSQRRHYATLLLTRLIAVAALQQRGYLGGDEWYLHNQFGQSQQRELDGFFSQVLQPLCQQGFTLPAEERPPALRQRLGPLPFVPTGPFRFTELDQRWGHVPLPDAAFEPTLHWLADLAAAAPAGLDAGLGMLLEQAVNGYDGVAMATPAPLLGALCDRTIHATLLDRAEALTNHRYRSTEQLLKELSPAEAGTLLTELGQLTLLDPACGSGRFLVAALNQLMELALGLRAIATQNSAKTIPNWAKPSPNNPTLGLYQHLATHALYGLDLWPPAVELARLQLWLQGVQHTSQPTELTALPDLTLTVLQGNALVGLVRVDDERFDQVPPRRGAKDPEQAVPLQGNLLQPLIADSYQSVLGERQVRLEHYRSQTQLLAEVGSVPAYAQADFLRDRLDELDAIAQGKLTHLLWSEGSQQLGLRVPDPTGDRPTRPLNQTDVDATQPFHWGFYFHQQRRDQGGFDIVLSHFPRGAVEATQVGFVERYATLFEQKNVTPSTFRHNRQPVLTIDHDLTQAWAEYRGQFTWLSNYLRRSDQYPHSSLGPDGLSQNRLFWSRLFLERSLQLLRPGGRCGVLLDPFWAQSNSAPLRHWLQRQTDLATVLDLSNHQKLWPDIPSRTTLCALWLRHQGPTQGSPYAAFSKPNTALAPEALGGVLQRLIHPTG
;
A
#
# COMPACT_ATOMS: atom_id res chain seq x y z
N MET A 1 26.97 5.56 -2.61
CA MET A 1 27.15 4.68 -1.42
C MET A 1 26.25 3.51 -1.64
N GLY A 2 26.75 2.27 -1.46
CA GLY A 2 25.95 1.09 -1.75
C GLY A 2 24.77 0.98 -0.79
N LEU A 3 23.62 0.52 -1.31
CA LEU A 3 22.51 0.07 -0.51
C LEU A 3 23.05 -0.77 0.65
N THR A 4 22.79 -0.36 1.88
CA THR A 4 23.02 -1.23 3.05
C THR A 4 22.29 -2.53 2.74
N VAL A 5 23.05 -3.61 2.56
CA VAL A 5 22.49 -4.93 2.27
C VAL A 5 21.62 -5.30 3.46
N GLU A 6 20.29 -5.19 3.30
CA GLU A 6 19.34 -5.68 4.30
C GLU A 6 19.70 -7.13 4.61
N GLN A 7 20.09 -7.40 5.84
CA GLN A 7 20.29 -8.78 6.27
C GLN A 7 18.92 -9.45 6.39
N PRO A 8 18.77 -10.68 5.89
CA PRO A 8 17.50 -11.40 6.03
C PRO A 8 17.17 -11.56 7.52
N PRO A 9 15.91 -11.31 7.92
CA PRO A 9 15.49 -11.48 9.31
C PRO A 9 15.66 -12.93 9.73
N THR A 10 16.00 -13.13 10.99
CA THR A 10 16.10 -14.50 11.52
C THR A 10 14.73 -15.17 11.49
N PRO A 11 14.65 -16.49 11.24
CA PRO A 11 13.39 -17.23 11.29
C PRO A 11 12.62 -17.03 12.60
N THR A 12 13.33 -16.86 13.70
CA THR A 12 12.76 -16.59 15.03
C THR A 12 11.98 -15.29 15.07
N LEU A 13 12.49 -14.21 14.47
CA LEU A 13 11.79 -12.92 14.42
C LEU A 13 10.52 -12.98 13.56
N VAL A 14 10.58 -13.68 12.41
CA VAL A 14 9.40 -13.88 11.55
C VAL A 14 8.32 -14.69 12.28
N GLN A 15 8.71 -15.79 12.92
CA GLN A 15 7.81 -16.62 13.73
C GLN A 15 7.25 -15.86 14.94
N GLY A 16 8.06 -15.02 15.59
CA GLY A 16 7.63 -14.16 16.69
C GLY A 16 6.52 -13.19 16.26
N PHE A 17 6.68 -12.52 15.12
CA PHE A 17 5.63 -11.68 14.54
C PHE A 17 4.35 -12.48 14.25
N GLN A 18 4.48 -13.61 13.55
CA GLN A 18 3.33 -14.46 13.19
C GLN A 18 2.59 -14.95 14.43
N ARG A 19 3.31 -15.37 15.47
CA ARG A 19 2.73 -15.77 16.76
C ARG A 19 1.99 -14.61 17.44
N SER A 20 2.61 -13.43 17.49
CA SER A 20 2.00 -12.21 18.06
C SER A 20 0.71 -11.85 17.35
N TRP A 21 0.75 -11.83 16.03
CA TRP A 21 -0.40 -11.53 15.20
C TRP A 21 -1.53 -12.56 15.34
N GLN A 22 -1.19 -13.86 15.35
CA GLN A 22 -2.16 -14.94 15.55
C GLN A 22 -2.80 -14.86 16.94
N THR A 23 -2.02 -14.67 18.01
CA THR A 23 -2.54 -14.57 19.39
C THR A 23 -3.51 -13.41 19.54
N LEU A 24 -3.19 -12.23 19.00
CA LEU A 24 -4.11 -11.08 19.00
C LEU A 24 -5.37 -11.37 18.16
N THR A 25 -5.23 -12.03 17.01
CA THR A 25 -6.37 -12.40 16.16
C THR A 25 -7.30 -13.38 16.89
N ASP A 26 -6.74 -14.37 17.56
CA ASP A 26 -7.49 -15.39 18.30
C ASP A 26 -8.20 -14.82 19.54
N ALA A 27 -7.65 -13.78 20.16
CA ALA A 27 -8.29 -13.10 21.29
C ALA A 27 -9.53 -12.26 20.86
N LEU A 28 -9.66 -11.90 19.59
CA LEU A 28 -10.74 -11.06 19.04
C LEU A 28 -11.94 -11.90 18.55
N VAL A 29 -12.32 -12.96 19.27
CA VAL A 29 -13.37 -13.92 18.86
C VAL A 29 -14.75 -13.30 18.61
N SER A 30 -15.07 -12.20 19.26
CA SER A 30 -16.35 -11.49 19.11
C SER A 30 -16.48 -10.72 17.79
N LEU A 31 -15.37 -10.51 17.04
CA LEU A 31 -15.37 -9.79 15.79
C LEU A 31 -15.60 -10.74 14.59
N PRO A 32 -16.20 -10.24 13.47
CA PRO A 32 -16.23 -10.99 12.21
C PRO A 32 -14.82 -11.33 11.72
N GLY A 33 -14.62 -12.52 11.15
CA GLY A 33 -13.28 -13.04 10.83
C GLY A 33 -12.40 -12.12 10.00
N SER A 34 -12.94 -11.43 8.98
CA SER A 34 -12.19 -10.45 8.18
C SER A 34 -11.75 -9.22 8.99
N GLN A 35 -12.55 -8.79 9.97
CA GLN A 35 -12.25 -7.64 10.82
C GLN A 35 -11.29 -7.97 11.96
N ARG A 36 -11.26 -9.22 12.44
CA ARG A 36 -10.31 -9.66 13.48
C ARG A 36 -8.87 -9.39 13.09
N ARG A 37 -8.48 -9.85 11.90
CA ARG A 37 -7.11 -9.67 11.41
C ARG A 37 -6.76 -8.22 11.20
N HIS A 38 -7.67 -7.45 10.63
CA HIS A 38 -7.45 -6.03 10.43
C HIS A 38 -7.25 -5.33 11.77
N TYR A 39 -8.11 -5.58 12.77
CA TYR A 39 -7.99 -4.96 14.08
C TYR A 39 -6.74 -5.45 14.84
N ALA A 40 -6.44 -6.76 14.78
CA ALA A 40 -5.20 -7.30 15.34
C ALA A 40 -3.95 -6.64 14.72
N THR A 41 -3.95 -6.42 13.39
CA THR A 41 -2.85 -5.71 12.72
C THR A 41 -2.76 -4.26 13.17
N LEU A 42 -3.88 -3.56 13.31
CA LEU A 42 -3.91 -2.18 13.80
C LEU A 42 -3.33 -2.08 15.23
N LEU A 43 -3.69 -3.01 16.12
CA LEU A 43 -3.12 -3.07 17.47
C LEU A 43 -1.61 -3.36 17.44
N LEU A 44 -1.19 -4.30 16.58
CA LEU A 44 0.23 -4.65 16.43
C LEU A 44 1.05 -3.49 15.84
N THR A 45 0.53 -2.77 14.84
CA THR A 45 1.20 -1.58 14.29
C THR A 45 1.37 -0.49 15.34
N ARG A 46 0.38 -0.30 16.21
CA ARG A 46 0.47 0.64 17.34
C ARG A 46 1.54 0.24 18.34
N LEU A 47 1.61 -1.03 18.72
CA LEU A 47 2.64 -1.53 19.63
C LEU A 47 4.05 -1.39 19.03
N ILE A 48 4.23 -1.68 17.74
CA ILE A 48 5.50 -1.45 17.02
C ILE A 48 5.86 0.04 17.02
N ALA A 49 4.88 0.92 16.77
CA ALA A 49 5.10 2.36 16.78
C ALA A 49 5.50 2.87 18.17
N VAL A 50 4.84 2.40 19.23
CA VAL A 50 5.23 2.74 20.63
C VAL A 50 6.64 2.23 20.93
N ALA A 51 7.00 1.00 20.53
CA ALA A 51 8.33 0.46 20.71
C ALA A 51 9.41 1.28 19.96
N ALA A 52 9.11 1.78 18.75
CA ALA A 52 10.00 2.67 18.02
C ALA A 52 10.22 4.01 18.73
N LEU A 53 9.16 4.61 19.29
CA LEU A 53 9.26 5.84 20.10
C LEU A 53 10.01 5.59 21.41
N GLN A 54 9.81 4.44 22.04
CA GLN A 54 10.56 3.98 23.22
C GLN A 54 12.05 3.89 22.91
N GLN A 55 12.44 3.20 21.82
CA GLN A 55 13.83 3.04 21.41
C GLN A 55 14.51 4.39 21.13
N ARG A 56 13.75 5.38 20.64
CA ARG A 56 14.23 6.76 20.44
C ARG A 56 14.32 7.58 21.74
N GLY A 57 13.92 7.04 22.86
CA GLY A 57 13.88 7.75 24.14
C GLY A 57 12.76 8.78 24.24
N TYR A 58 11.77 8.79 23.35
CA TYR A 58 10.71 9.79 23.26
C TYR A 58 9.60 9.59 24.29
N LEU A 59 9.64 8.52 25.06
CA LEU A 59 8.69 8.18 26.12
C LEU A 59 9.31 8.43 27.51
N GLY A 60 9.73 9.66 27.76
CA GLY A 60 10.35 10.06 29.02
C GLY A 60 11.74 9.45 29.30
N GLY A 61 12.40 8.90 28.25
CA GLY A 61 13.68 8.21 28.40
C GLY A 61 13.57 6.78 28.96
N ASP A 62 12.34 6.24 29.11
CA ASP A 62 12.12 4.88 29.60
C ASP A 62 12.33 3.86 28.48
N GLU A 63 13.45 3.14 28.52
CA GLU A 63 13.81 2.11 27.54
C GLU A 63 12.94 0.84 27.64
N TRP A 64 12.17 0.69 28.71
CA TRP A 64 11.29 -0.45 28.98
C TRP A 64 9.82 -0.03 29.14
N TYR A 65 9.44 1.12 28.58
CA TYR A 65 8.14 1.76 28.76
C TYR A 65 6.95 0.78 28.61
N LEU A 66 6.88 0.03 27.51
CA LEU A 66 5.80 -0.93 27.29
C LEU A 66 5.73 -2.02 28.37
N HIS A 67 6.87 -2.60 28.74
CA HIS A 67 6.93 -3.63 29.79
C HIS A 67 6.59 -3.06 31.16
N ASN A 68 7.07 -1.86 31.47
CA ASN A 68 6.77 -1.17 32.75
C ASN A 68 5.27 -0.85 32.83
N GLN A 69 4.65 -0.35 31.76
CA GLN A 69 3.22 -0.09 31.72
C GLN A 69 2.39 -1.37 31.82
N PHE A 70 2.83 -2.44 31.16
CA PHE A 70 2.19 -3.76 31.25
C PHE A 70 2.22 -4.30 32.68
N GLY A 71 3.37 -4.36 33.33
CA GLY A 71 3.49 -4.82 34.71
C GLY A 71 2.71 -3.95 35.70
N GLN A 72 2.69 -2.62 35.52
CA GLN A 72 1.91 -1.72 36.37
C GLN A 72 0.39 -1.90 36.15
N SER A 73 -0.08 -2.22 34.96
CA SER A 73 -1.50 -2.48 34.71
C SER A 73 -1.96 -3.75 35.44
N GLN A 74 -1.17 -4.82 35.37
CA GLN A 74 -1.47 -6.09 36.06
C GLN A 74 -1.53 -5.95 37.60
N GLN A 75 -0.72 -5.04 38.17
CA GLN A 75 -0.79 -4.75 39.61
C GLN A 75 -2.06 -4.01 40.03
N ARG A 76 -2.69 -3.27 39.10
CA ARG A 76 -3.94 -2.53 39.36
C ARG A 76 -5.17 -3.38 39.11
N GLU A 77 -5.22 -4.07 37.99
CA GLU A 77 -6.36 -4.87 37.56
C GLU A 77 -5.88 -5.96 36.61
N LEU A 78 -6.33 -7.18 36.83
CA LEU A 78 -6.08 -8.30 35.95
C LEU A 78 -6.74 -8.01 34.55
N ASP A 79 -6.05 -8.33 33.47
CA ASP A 79 -6.50 -8.04 32.09
C ASP A 79 -6.74 -6.54 31.81
N GLY A 80 -6.02 -5.66 32.52
CA GLY A 80 -6.16 -4.22 32.43
C GLY A 80 -5.31 -3.54 31.36
N PHE A 81 -4.37 -4.20 30.73
CA PHE A 81 -3.41 -3.54 29.83
C PHE A 81 -4.08 -2.87 28.63
N PHE A 82 -5.03 -3.53 27.98
CA PHE A 82 -5.72 -2.94 26.83
C PHE A 82 -6.53 -1.71 27.22
N SER A 83 -7.44 -1.84 28.20
CA SER A 83 -8.39 -0.79 28.58
C SER A 83 -7.74 0.37 29.35
N GLN A 84 -6.74 0.09 30.20
CA GLN A 84 -6.12 1.09 31.03
C GLN A 84 -4.86 1.74 30.45
N VAL A 85 -4.18 1.06 29.53
CA VAL A 85 -2.90 1.53 28.97
C VAL A 85 -3.00 1.73 27.47
N LEU A 86 -3.13 0.65 26.68
CA LEU A 86 -2.94 0.75 25.21
C LEU A 86 -4.00 1.63 24.55
N GLN A 87 -5.27 1.44 24.89
CA GLN A 87 -6.36 2.22 24.31
C GLN A 87 -6.27 3.71 24.71
N PRO A 88 -6.16 4.08 26.01
CA PRO A 88 -5.97 5.48 26.40
C PRO A 88 -4.69 6.10 25.84
N LEU A 89 -3.60 5.33 25.74
CA LEU A 89 -2.34 5.78 25.16
C LEU A 89 -2.51 6.20 23.70
N CYS A 90 -3.21 5.38 22.89
CA CYS A 90 -3.44 5.64 21.49
C CYS A 90 -4.51 6.72 21.26
N GLN A 91 -5.62 6.71 22.02
CA GLN A 91 -6.77 7.59 21.77
C GLN A 91 -6.63 8.99 22.37
N GLN A 92 -5.85 9.14 23.44
CA GLN A 92 -5.71 10.40 24.18
C GLN A 92 -4.24 10.76 24.45
N GLY A 93 -3.41 9.74 24.70
CA GLY A 93 -2.01 9.94 25.06
C GLY A 93 -1.20 10.57 23.94
N PHE A 94 -1.27 10.02 22.75
CA PHE A 94 -0.54 10.54 21.59
C PHE A 94 -1.33 11.56 20.76
N THR A 95 -2.65 11.47 20.74
CA THR A 95 -3.50 12.27 19.86
C THR A 95 -3.98 13.61 20.47
N LEU A 96 -3.76 13.83 21.75
CA LEU A 96 -4.05 15.11 22.39
C LEU A 96 -2.76 15.83 22.80
N PRO A 97 -2.70 17.17 22.65
CA PRO A 97 -1.64 17.99 23.23
C PRO A 97 -1.54 17.80 24.74
N ALA A 98 -0.34 18.01 25.31
CA ALA A 98 -0.08 17.73 26.73
C ALA A 98 -1.04 18.46 27.69
N GLU A 99 -1.46 19.67 27.34
CA GLU A 99 -2.36 20.52 28.12
C GLU A 99 -3.80 19.99 28.15
N GLU A 100 -4.24 19.33 27.09
CA GLU A 100 -5.61 18.82 26.95
C GLU A 100 -5.78 17.41 27.51
N ARG A 101 -4.67 16.70 27.79
CA ARG A 101 -4.71 15.36 28.38
C ARG A 101 -5.28 15.39 29.79
N PRO A 102 -6.21 14.49 30.15
CA PRO A 102 -6.71 14.37 31.52
C PRO A 102 -5.56 14.21 32.54
N PRO A 103 -5.60 14.92 33.68
CA PRO A 103 -4.52 14.83 34.69
C PRO A 103 -4.21 13.40 35.17
N ALA A 104 -5.25 12.59 35.39
CA ALA A 104 -5.11 11.18 35.74
C ALA A 104 -4.37 10.36 34.69
N LEU A 105 -4.57 10.67 33.40
CA LEU A 105 -3.89 10.01 32.29
C LEU A 105 -2.41 10.42 32.25
N ARG A 106 -2.12 11.71 32.40
CA ARG A 106 -0.73 12.23 32.47
C ARG A 106 0.07 11.59 33.62
N GLN A 107 -0.55 11.44 34.76
CA GLN A 107 0.08 10.79 35.92
C GLN A 107 0.35 9.30 35.66
N ARG A 108 -0.57 8.61 34.95
CA ARG A 108 -0.48 7.17 34.70
C ARG A 108 0.54 6.84 33.62
N LEU A 109 0.48 7.54 32.48
CA LEU A 109 1.26 7.23 31.29
C LEU A 109 2.58 7.99 31.19
N GLY A 110 2.80 8.99 32.09
CA GLY A 110 4.00 9.81 32.06
C GLY A 110 4.05 10.82 30.90
N PRO A 111 5.25 11.37 30.63
CA PRO A 111 5.45 12.33 29.55
C PRO A 111 5.41 11.62 28.19
N LEU A 112 4.49 12.06 27.33
CA LEU A 112 4.28 11.52 25.98
C LEU A 112 4.42 12.62 24.94
N PRO A 113 5.00 12.34 23.77
CA PRO A 113 4.96 13.26 22.64
C PRO A 113 3.54 13.43 22.11
N PHE A 114 3.33 14.47 21.30
CA PHE A 114 2.11 14.65 20.56
C PHE A 114 2.29 14.11 19.12
N VAL A 115 1.46 13.15 18.72
CA VAL A 115 1.54 12.44 17.42
C VAL A 115 0.14 12.38 16.81
N PRO A 116 -0.31 13.46 16.15
CA PRO A 116 -1.69 13.58 15.66
C PRO A 116 -1.99 12.71 14.44
N THR A 117 -0.96 12.22 13.75
CA THR A 117 -1.07 11.43 12.51
C THR A 117 -0.46 10.05 12.68
N GLY A 118 -0.59 9.21 11.65
CA GLY A 118 0.03 7.89 11.63
C GLY A 118 -0.75 6.83 12.42
N PRO A 119 -0.08 5.85 13.06
CA PRO A 119 -0.72 4.63 13.59
C PRO A 119 -1.65 4.87 14.77
N PHE A 120 -1.58 6.03 15.43
CA PHE A 120 -2.39 6.34 16.62
C PHE A 120 -3.74 7.00 16.29
N ARG A 121 -3.98 7.36 15.03
CA ARG A 121 -5.25 7.94 14.61
C ARG A 121 -6.42 7.02 14.99
N PHE A 122 -7.50 7.63 15.49
CA PHE A 122 -8.75 6.93 15.78
C PHE A 122 -9.41 6.47 14.48
N THR A 123 -9.81 5.21 14.41
CA THR A 123 -10.36 4.57 13.21
C THR A 123 -11.80 4.10 13.41
N GLU A 124 -12.51 3.80 12.33
CA GLU A 124 -13.83 3.14 12.42
C GLU A 124 -13.77 1.80 13.17
N LEU A 125 -12.65 1.07 13.10
CA LEU A 125 -12.46 -0.16 13.86
C LEU A 125 -12.41 0.11 15.36
N ASP A 126 -11.76 1.19 15.79
CA ASP A 126 -11.74 1.60 17.20
C ASP A 126 -13.13 2.00 17.68
N GLN A 127 -13.86 2.76 16.87
CA GLN A 127 -15.23 3.16 17.20
C GLN A 127 -16.14 1.94 17.36
N ARG A 128 -16.00 0.98 16.47
CA ARG A 128 -16.86 -0.21 16.43
C ARG A 128 -16.47 -1.28 17.44
N TRP A 129 -15.17 -1.48 17.67
CA TRP A 129 -14.64 -2.63 18.41
C TRP A 129 -13.73 -2.27 19.59
N GLY A 130 -13.41 -1.01 19.82
CA GLY A 130 -12.54 -0.60 20.92
C GLY A 130 -13.08 -0.93 22.33
N HIS A 131 -14.38 -1.20 22.44
CA HIS A 131 -15.00 -1.61 23.69
C HIS A 131 -14.84 -3.11 24.03
N VAL A 132 -14.32 -3.93 23.10
CA VAL A 132 -14.14 -5.37 23.30
C VAL A 132 -12.97 -5.61 24.25
N PRO A 133 -13.16 -6.31 25.37
CA PRO A 133 -12.09 -6.60 26.30
C PRO A 133 -11.09 -7.59 25.70
N LEU A 134 -9.80 -7.32 25.91
CA LEU A 134 -8.71 -8.19 25.49
C LEU A 134 -7.89 -8.60 26.71
N PRO A 135 -7.65 -9.91 26.90
CA PRO A 135 -6.85 -10.38 28.04
C PRO A 135 -5.37 -9.99 27.89
N ASP A 136 -4.68 -9.77 29.00
CA ASP A 136 -3.26 -9.43 29.02
C ASP A 136 -2.40 -10.49 28.31
N ALA A 137 -2.75 -11.76 28.42
CA ALA A 137 -2.08 -12.87 27.74
C ALA A 137 -2.04 -12.74 26.20
N ALA A 138 -2.96 -11.95 25.60
CA ALA A 138 -2.93 -11.69 24.17
C ALA A 138 -1.75 -10.79 23.74
N PHE A 139 -1.22 -10.00 24.65
CA PHE A 139 -0.14 -9.03 24.38
C PHE A 139 1.25 -9.56 24.73
N GLU A 140 1.37 -10.54 25.64
CA GLU A 140 2.66 -11.08 26.08
C GLU A 140 3.58 -11.52 24.93
N PRO A 141 3.11 -12.31 23.92
CA PRO A 141 3.98 -12.71 22.81
C PRO A 141 4.50 -11.51 22.02
N THR A 142 3.68 -10.46 21.88
CA THR A 142 4.06 -9.23 21.17
C THR A 142 5.12 -8.45 21.94
N LEU A 143 4.98 -8.31 23.26
CA LEU A 143 5.95 -7.60 24.07
C LEU A 143 7.32 -8.30 24.07
N HIS A 144 7.35 -9.63 24.20
CA HIS A 144 8.57 -10.40 24.07
C HIS A 144 9.23 -10.26 22.69
N TRP A 145 8.43 -10.40 21.63
CA TRP A 145 8.92 -10.23 20.26
C TRP A 145 9.49 -8.83 20.01
N LEU A 146 8.86 -7.77 20.53
CA LEU A 146 9.37 -6.40 20.40
C LEU A 146 10.69 -6.19 21.13
N ALA A 147 10.90 -6.84 22.26
CA ALA A 147 12.19 -6.82 22.95
C ALA A 147 13.29 -7.52 22.14
N ASP A 148 12.97 -8.69 21.55
CA ASP A 148 13.89 -9.42 20.67
C ASP A 148 14.22 -8.61 19.41
N LEU A 149 13.22 -7.96 18.82
CA LEU A 149 13.38 -7.10 17.64
C LEU A 149 14.26 -5.89 17.95
N ALA A 150 14.04 -5.24 19.09
CA ALA A 150 14.86 -4.10 19.52
C ALA A 150 16.33 -4.51 19.76
N ALA A 151 16.57 -5.69 20.35
CA ALA A 151 17.91 -6.24 20.55
C ALA A 151 18.61 -6.57 19.21
N ALA A 152 17.84 -7.06 18.21
CA ALA A 152 18.36 -7.40 16.88
C ALA A 152 18.62 -6.16 16.01
N ALA A 153 17.93 -5.05 16.25
CA ALA A 153 17.99 -3.82 15.47
C ALA A 153 18.32 -2.58 16.32
N PRO A 154 19.54 -2.50 16.90
CA PRO A 154 19.91 -1.39 17.79
C PRO A 154 19.98 -0.03 17.07
N ALA A 155 20.13 -0.01 15.75
CA ALA A 155 20.14 1.21 14.94
C ALA A 155 18.75 1.80 14.68
N GLY A 156 17.68 1.04 14.92
CA GLY A 156 16.29 1.41 14.69
C GLY A 156 15.44 0.23 14.21
N LEU A 157 14.21 0.14 14.69
CA LEU A 157 13.31 -0.99 14.37
C LEU A 157 12.97 -1.13 12.89
N ASP A 158 13.11 -0.08 12.12
CA ASP A 158 12.85 -0.09 10.68
C ASP A 158 13.92 -0.89 9.89
N ALA A 159 15.16 -0.97 10.41
CA ALA A 159 16.22 -1.74 9.78
C ALA A 159 15.88 -3.24 9.81
N GLY A 160 15.47 -3.79 8.68
CA GLY A 160 15.08 -5.18 8.52
C GLY A 160 13.59 -5.49 8.76
N LEU A 161 12.80 -4.56 9.29
CA LEU A 161 11.37 -4.76 9.48
C LEU A 161 10.64 -4.95 8.14
N GLY A 162 11.07 -4.28 7.08
CA GLY A 162 10.48 -4.37 5.75
C GLY A 162 10.46 -5.79 5.21
N MET A 163 11.60 -6.47 5.21
CA MET A 163 11.71 -7.87 4.79
C MET A 163 10.96 -8.82 5.73
N LEU A 164 11.03 -8.57 7.04
CA LEU A 164 10.33 -9.37 8.06
C LEU A 164 8.82 -9.32 7.84
N LEU A 165 8.24 -8.13 7.65
CA LEU A 165 6.81 -7.95 7.43
C LEU A 165 6.39 -8.54 6.08
N GLU A 166 7.18 -8.35 5.02
CA GLU A 166 6.92 -8.96 3.72
C GLU A 166 6.88 -10.49 3.82
N GLN A 167 7.83 -11.12 4.52
CA GLN A 167 7.84 -12.57 4.73
C GLN A 167 6.70 -13.06 5.61
N ALA A 168 6.40 -12.34 6.69
CA ALA A 168 5.37 -12.72 7.63
C ALA A 168 3.96 -12.66 7.03
N VAL A 169 3.70 -11.64 6.21
CA VAL A 169 2.43 -11.42 5.50
C VAL A 169 2.30 -12.38 4.32
N ASN A 170 3.36 -12.55 3.54
CA ASN A 170 3.36 -13.36 2.33
C ASN A 170 3.25 -14.86 2.61
N GLY A 171 3.73 -15.33 3.76
CA GLY A 171 3.57 -16.71 4.18
C GLY A 171 2.12 -17.13 4.43
N TYR A 172 1.21 -16.16 4.51
CA TYR A 172 -0.19 -16.38 4.83
C TYR A 172 -1.03 -16.81 3.62
N ASP A 173 -0.87 -16.16 2.47
CA ASP A 173 -1.69 -16.40 1.27
C ASP A 173 -1.05 -17.36 0.26
N GLY A 174 0.23 -17.64 0.36
CA GLY A 174 0.97 -18.44 -0.63
C GLY A 174 1.06 -17.79 -2.03
N VAL A 175 0.55 -16.57 -2.17
CA VAL A 175 0.45 -15.82 -3.44
C VAL A 175 1.56 -14.77 -3.54
N ALA A 176 1.90 -14.16 -2.44
CA ALA A 176 2.95 -13.15 -2.37
C ALA A 176 4.30 -13.78 -1.93
N MET A 177 5.41 -13.17 -2.30
CA MET A 177 6.77 -13.64 -2.05
C MET A 177 7.67 -12.46 -1.72
N ALA A 178 8.55 -12.64 -0.72
CA ALA A 178 9.53 -11.61 -0.41
C ALA A 178 10.51 -11.39 -1.60
N THR A 179 10.73 -10.15 -1.95
CA THR A 179 11.63 -9.79 -3.05
C THR A 179 13.08 -9.77 -2.56
N PRO A 180 14.03 -10.50 -3.19
CA PRO A 180 15.43 -10.39 -2.84
C PRO A 180 15.96 -8.97 -2.94
N ALA A 181 16.72 -8.50 -1.94
CA ALA A 181 17.22 -7.13 -1.88
C ALA A 181 17.99 -6.67 -3.14
N PRO A 182 18.89 -7.48 -3.76
CA PRO A 182 19.56 -7.10 -5.00
C PRO A 182 18.60 -6.85 -6.17
N LEU A 183 17.48 -7.60 -6.22
CA LEU A 183 16.49 -7.46 -7.28
C LEU A 183 15.62 -6.23 -7.05
N LEU A 184 15.23 -5.96 -5.80
CA LEU A 184 14.53 -4.76 -5.40
C LEU A 184 15.36 -3.51 -5.74
N GLY A 185 16.66 -3.50 -5.37
CA GLY A 185 17.58 -2.43 -5.73
C GLY A 185 17.65 -2.20 -7.24
N ALA A 186 17.86 -3.26 -8.02
CA ALA A 186 17.93 -3.16 -9.48
C ALA A 186 16.63 -2.64 -10.11
N LEU A 187 15.45 -2.99 -9.55
CA LEU A 187 14.16 -2.47 -10.02
C LEU A 187 14.06 -0.96 -9.77
N CYS A 188 14.44 -0.51 -8.58
CA CYS A 188 14.48 0.91 -8.25
C CYS A 188 15.51 1.67 -9.07
N ASP A 189 16.76 1.20 -9.18
CA ASP A 189 17.85 1.88 -9.90
C ASP A 189 17.51 2.11 -11.37
N ARG A 190 17.00 1.08 -12.06
CA ARG A 190 16.65 1.18 -13.48
C ARG A 190 15.37 1.95 -13.77
N THR A 191 14.62 2.33 -12.77
CA THR A 191 13.43 3.17 -12.91
C THR A 191 13.67 4.58 -12.39
N ILE A 192 14.02 4.73 -11.11
CA ILE A 192 14.20 6.03 -10.47
C ILE A 192 15.41 6.77 -11.03
N HIS A 193 16.60 6.13 -10.99
CA HIS A 193 17.82 6.76 -11.49
C HIS A 193 17.74 7.03 -12.98
N ALA A 194 17.21 6.09 -13.76
CA ALA A 194 17.06 6.29 -15.21
C ALA A 194 16.06 7.42 -15.54
N THR A 195 15.00 7.61 -14.74
CA THR A 195 14.07 8.74 -14.91
C THR A 195 14.76 10.08 -14.60
N LEU A 196 15.59 10.12 -13.54
CA LEU A 196 16.34 11.32 -13.20
C LEU A 196 17.38 11.66 -14.28
N LEU A 197 18.08 10.65 -14.82
CA LEU A 197 19.05 10.84 -15.90
C LEU A 197 18.39 11.36 -17.18
N ASP A 198 17.21 10.86 -17.55
CA ASP A 198 16.45 11.38 -18.70
C ASP A 198 16.07 12.87 -18.52
N ARG A 199 15.63 13.25 -17.30
CA ARG A 199 15.32 14.65 -16.97
C ARG A 199 16.57 15.53 -17.00
N ALA A 200 17.69 15.02 -16.49
CA ALA A 200 18.97 15.71 -16.53
C ALA A 200 19.47 15.91 -17.98
N GLU A 201 19.36 14.89 -18.84
CA GLU A 201 19.70 14.98 -20.27
C GLU A 201 18.84 16.03 -20.98
N ALA A 202 17.54 16.07 -20.69
CA ALA A 202 16.62 17.07 -21.26
C ALA A 202 16.96 18.51 -20.77
N LEU A 203 17.41 18.67 -19.53
CA LEU A 203 17.76 19.95 -18.95
C LEU A 203 19.12 20.49 -19.45
N THR A 204 20.14 19.61 -19.49
CA THR A 204 21.52 20.02 -19.75
C THR A 204 21.98 19.79 -21.19
N ASN A 205 21.19 19.06 -21.98
CA ASN A 205 21.53 18.56 -23.29
C ASN A 205 22.81 17.69 -23.31
N HIS A 206 23.15 17.10 -22.13
CA HIS A 206 24.30 16.22 -21.92
C HIS A 206 23.83 14.86 -21.37
N ARG A 207 24.37 13.78 -21.95
CA ARG A 207 24.03 12.41 -21.55
C ARG A 207 24.96 11.90 -20.45
N TYR A 208 24.39 11.62 -19.29
CA TYR A 208 25.11 11.06 -18.15
C TYR A 208 25.00 9.53 -18.13
N ARG A 209 26.08 8.84 -17.78
CA ARG A 209 26.12 7.36 -17.70
C ARG A 209 25.60 6.84 -16.35
N SER A 210 25.72 7.64 -15.29
CA SER A 210 25.26 7.28 -13.94
C SER A 210 24.89 8.52 -13.14
N THR A 211 24.12 8.32 -12.07
CA THR A 211 23.80 9.40 -11.12
C THR A 211 25.02 9.93 -10.38
N GLU A 212 26.06 9.13 -10.18
CA GLU A 212 27.33 9.59 -9.59
C GLU A 212 28.06 10.55 -10.53
N GLN A 213 28.08 10.27 -11.84
CA GLN A 213 28.62 11.21 -12.83
C GLN A 213 27.79 12.48 -12.85
N LEU A 214 26.47 12.35 -12.92
CA LEU A 214 25.53 13.48 -12.88
C LEU A 214 25.82 14.41 -11.70
N LEU A 215 25.87 13.87 -10.47
CA LEU A 215 26.10 14.66 -9.26
C LEU A 215 27.48 15.33 -9.20
N LYS A 216 28.48 14.82 -9.93
CA LYS A 216 29.83 15.44 -10.02
C LYS A 216 29.90 16.57 -11.03
N GLU A 217 29.10 16.53 -12.08
CA GLU A 217 29.20 17.43 -13.24
C GLU A 217 28.16 18.55 -13.26
N LEU A 218 27.06 18.43 -12.48
CA LEU A 218 26.00 19.44 -12.43
C LEU A 218 26.49 20.77 -11.84
N SER A 219 26.09 21.86 -12.48
CA SER A 219 26.16 23.18 -11.86
C SER A 219 25.11 23.35 -10.74
N PRO A 220 25.32 24.26 -9.78
CA PRO A 220 24.38 24.54 -8.72
C PRO A 220 22.97 24.94 -9.21
N ALA A 221 22.87 25.67 -10.32
CA ALA A 221 21.61 26.10 -10.92
C ALA A 221 20.84 24.89 -11.52
N GLU A 222 21.52 24.05 -12.28
CA GLU A 222 20.96 22.82 -12.85
C GLU A 222 20.52 21.85 -11.74
N ALA A 223 21.31 21.67 -10.68
CA ALA A 223 20.98 20.85 -9.54
C ALA A 223 19.71 21.35 -8.82
N GLY A 224 19.53 22.68 -8.69
CA GLY A 224 18.31 23.28 -8.12
C GLY A 224 17.07 23.03 -8.99
N THR A 225 17.21 23.13 -10.31
CA THR A 225 16.13 22.83 -11.25
C THR A 225 15.77 21.35 -11.20
N LEU A 226 16.76 20.46 -11.25
CA LEU A 226 16.56 19.02 -11.21
C LEU A 226 15.97 18.55 -9.87
N LEU A 227 16.33 19.21 -8.76
CA LEU A 227 15.72 19.00 -7.45
C LEU A 227 14.22 19.38 -7.45
N THR A 228 13.86 20.47 -8.12
CA THR A 228 12.46 20.87 -8.29
C THR A 228 11.68 19.82 -9.06
N GLU A 229 12.22 19.32 -10.15
CA GLU A 229 11.60 18.24 -10.93
C GLU A 229 11.53 16.91 -10.18
N LEU A 230 12.55 16.58 -9.37
CA LEU A 230 12.50 15.40 -8.50
C LEU A 230 11.31 15.46 -7.52
N GLY A 231 11.02 16.65 -6.98
CA GLY A 231 9.88 16.85 -6.09
C GLY A 231 8.51 16.73 -6.76
N GLN A 232 8.46 16.74 -8.08
CA GLN A 232 7.21 16.52 -8.87
C GLN A 232 7.10 15.09 -9.41
N LEU A 233 8.11 14.25 -9.19
CA LEU A 233 8.10 12.88 -9.64
C LEU A 233 7.03 12.09 -8.88
N THR A 234 6.28 11.26 -9.63
CA THR A 234 5.23 10.41 -9.05
C THR A 234 5.52 8.93 -9.30
N LEU A 235 5.50 8.15 -8.23
CA LEU A 235 5.75 6.72 -8.23
C LEU A 235 4.56 5.99 -7.64
N LEU A 236 4.10 4.94 -8.32
CA LEU A 236 2.99 4.10 -7.91
C LEU A 236 3.44 2.65 -7.70
N ASP A 237 3.00 2.07 -6.57
CA ASP A 237 2.94 0.62 -6.38
C ASP A 237 1.47 0.19 -6.29
N PRO A 238 0.88 -0.40 -7.35
CA PRO A 238 -0.54 -0.76 -7.38
C PRO A 238 -0.88 -2.05 -6.61
N ALA A 239 0.11 -2.72 -6.02
CA ALA A 239 -0.02 -3.91 -5.18
C ALA A 239 1.04 -3.88 -4.08
N CYS A 240 1.00 -2.81 -3.25
CA CYS A 240 2.13 -2.41 -2.42
C CYS A 240 2.43 -3.38 -1.24
N GLY A 241 1.53 -4.31 -0.93
CA GLY A 241 1.72 -5.22 0.17
C GLY A 241 2.04 -4.47 1.47
N SER A 242 3.06 -4.90 2.18
CA SER A 242 3.54 -4.22 3.40
C SER A 242 4.36 -2.94 3.13
N GLY A 243 4.51 -2.50 1.88
CA GLY A 243 5.14 -1.20 1.53
C GLY A 243 6.64 -1.24 1.25
N ARG A 244 7.25 -2.41 1.12
CA ARG A 244 8.71 -2.53 0.96
C ARG A 244 9.26 -1.82 -0.27
N PHE A 245 8.55 -1.86 -1.41
CA PHE A 245 8.94 -1.11 -2.63
C PHE A 245 8.83 0.40 -2.41
N LEU A 246 7.81 0.85 -1.68
CA LEU A 246 7.64 2.27 -1.35
C LEU A 246 8.77 2.79 -0.45
N VAL A 247 9.19 1.99 0.56
CA VAL A 247 10.32 2.34 1.44
C VAL A 247 11.63 2.37 0.66
N ALA A 248 11.89 1.37 -0.20
CA ALA A 248 13.09 1.35 -1.04
C ALA A 248 13.15 2.56 -1.98
N ALA A 249 12.02 2.90 -2.61
CA ALA A 249 11.90 4.08 -3.46
C ALA A 249 12.11 5.38 -2.69
N LEU A 250 11.52 5.50 -1.48
CA LEU A 250 11.71 6.66 -0.61
C LEU A 250 13.19 6.88 -0.30
N ASN A 251 13.90 5.83 0.11
CA ASN A 251 15.31 5.91 0.45
C ASN A 251 16.16 6.39 -0.73
N GLN A 252 15.90 5.87 -1.93
CA GLN A 252 16.61 6.33 -3.13
C GLN A 252 16.28 7.79 -3.50
N LEU A 253 15.00 8.17 -3.45
CA LEU A 253 14.60 9.55 -3.71
C LEU A 253 15.19 10.52 -2.68
N MET A 254 15.28 10.13 -1.40
CA MET A 254 15.93 10.90 -0.34
C MET A 254 17.44 11.07 -0.62
N GLU A 255 18.15 10.01 -1.00
CA GLU A 255 19.58 10.06 -1.33
C GLU A 255 19.85 11.01 -2.51
N LEU A 256 19.06 10.89 -3.58
CA LEU A 256 19.15 11.78 -4.74
C LEU A 256 18.81 13.23 -4.39
N ALA A 257 17.76 13.47 -3.60
CA ALA A 257 17.40 14.81 -3.16
C ALA A 257 18.48 15.46 -2.28
N LEU A 258 19.09 14.69 -1.38
CA LEU A 258 20.22 15.15 -0.56
C LEU A 258 21.44 15.50 -1.40
N GLY A 259 21.78 14.66 -2.39
CA GLY A 259 22.89 14.92 -3.32
C GLY A 259 22.68 16.18 -4.15
N LEU A 260 21.52 16.33 -4.77
CA LEU A 260 21.16 17.51 -5.57
C LEU A 260 21.13 18.79 -4.72
N ARG A 261 20.55 18.71 -3.51
CA ARG A 261 20.52 19.84 -2.58
C ARG A 261 21.91 20.28 -2.14
N ALA A 262 22.81 19.34 -1.88
CA ALA A 262 24.19 19.65 -1.49
C ALA A 262 24.92 20.44 -2.58
N ILE A 263 24.67 20.15 -3.86
CA ILE A 263 25.25 20.90 -4.99
C ILE A 263 24.55 22.27 -5.12
N ALA A 264 23.22 22.31 -5.09
CA ALA A 264 22.45 23.54 -5.27
C ALA A 264 22.76 24.61 -4.19
N THR A 265 23.18 24.21 -2.99
CA THR A 265 23.52 25.12 -1.88
C THR A 265 24.90 25.82 -2.07
N GLN A 266 25.76 25.38 -2.97
CA GLN A 266 27.12 25.91 -3.09
C GLN A 266 27.19 27.38 -3.54
N ASN A 267 26.21 27.91 -4.28
CA ASN A 267 26.26 29.26 -4.87
C ASN A 267 25.15 30.25 -4.47
N SER A 268 24.11 29.86 -3.82
CA SER A 268 23.12 30.65 -3.09
C SER A 268 21.78 29.89 -2.95
N ALA A 269 21.15 30.03 -1.79
CA ALA A 269 19.88 29.36 -1.43
C ALA A 269 18.65 29.74 -2.31
N LYS A 270 18.80 30.60 -3.31
CA LYS A 270 17.69 31.11 -4.16
C LYS A 270 17.16 30.09 -5.15
N THR A 271 17.91 29.06 -5.49
CA THR A 271 17.53 28.02 -6.46
C THR A 271 16.90 26.78 -5.83
N ILE A 272 16.84 26.72 -4.49
CA ILE A 272 16.31 25.54 -3.78
C ILE A 272 14.80 25.71 -3.59
N PRO A 273 13.96 24.73 -3.99
CA PRO A 273 12.52 24.77 -3.76
C PRO A 273 12.23 24.76 -2.25
N ASN A 274 11.11 25.38 -1.84
CA ASN A 274 10.79 25.57 -0.42
C ASN A 274 10.77 24.25 0.37
N TRP A 275 10.24 23.19 -0.20
CA TRP A 275 10.17 21.87 0.44
C TRP A 275 11.53 21.23 0.70
N ALA A 276 12.56 21.62 -0.05
CA ALA A 276 13.91 21.08 0.08
C ALA A 276 14.85 21.99 0.87
N LYS A 277 14.39 23.15 1.33
CA LYS A 277 15.21 24.04 2.18
C LYS A 277 15.51 23.35 3.51
N PRO A 278 16.80 23.36 3.93
CA PRO A 278 17.15 22.77 5.21
C PRO A 278 16.53 23.59 6.36
N SER A 279 15.82 22.92 7.26
CA SER A 279 15.47 23.52 8.54
C SER A 279 16.74 23.60 9.42
N PRO A 280 16.95 24.65 10.21
CA PRO A 280 18.08 24.76 11.11
C PRO A 280 18.23 23.59 12.09
N ASN A 281 17.10 23.05 12.53
CA ASN A 281 17.08 21.99 13.53
C ASN A 281 17.06 20.58 12.92
N ASN A 282 16.49 20.43 11.71
CA ASN A 282 16.37 19.13 11.06
C ASN A 282 16.40 19.25 9.54
N PRO A 283 17.55 19.00 8.92
CA PRO A 283 17.72 19.23 7.47
C PRO A 283 17.02 18.17 6.60
N THR A 284 16.59 17.02 7.13
CA THR A 284 16.08 15.90 6.34
C THR A 284 14.57 15.71 6.42
N LEU A 285 13.93 16.16 7.51
CA LEU A 285 12.50 15.94 7.76
C LEU A 285 11.60 16.54 6.66
N GLY A 286 11.91 17.77 6.19
CA GLY A 286 11.16 18.39 5.10
C GLY A 286 11.24 17.64 3.78
N LEU A 287 12.40 17.05 3.46
CA LEU A 287 12.54 16.18 2.29
C LEU A 287 11.67 14.93 2.42
N TYR A 288 11.73 14.27 3.58
CA TYR A 288 10.89 13.10 3.86
C TYR A 288 9.41 13.44 3.70
N GLN A 289 8.93 14.49 4.37
CA GLN A 289 7.53 14.92 4.32
C GLN A 289 7.05 15.11 2.88
N HIS A 290 7.80 15.86 2.09
CA HIS A 290 7.43 16.14 0.70
C HIS A 290 7.40 14.86 -0.14
N LEU A 291 8.46 14.05 -0.10
CA LEU A 291 8.56 12.84 -0.91
C LEU A 291 7.51 11.80 -0.52
N ALA A 292 7.25 11.60 0.78
CA ALA A 292 6.24 10.66 1.26
C ALA A 292 4.81 11.05 0.89
N THR A 293 4.52 12.35 0.67
CA THR A 293 3.16 12.84 0.39
C THR A 293 2.88 13.19 -1.06
N HIS A 294 3.93 13.49 -1.85
CA HIS A 294 3.78 13.93 -3.24
C HIS A 294 4.38 12.98 -4.25
N ALA A 295 5.42 12.23 -3.87
CA ALA A 295 6.10 11.34 -4.81
C ALA A 295 5.61 9.89 -4.75
N LEU A 296 5.20 9.39 -3.58
CA LEU A 296 4.91 7.99 -3.36
C LEU A 296 3.42 7.71 -3.22
N TYR A 297 2.94 6.73 -3.97
CA TYR A 297 1.56 6.25 -3.92
C TYR A 297 1.54 4.73 -3.88
N GLY A 298 0.76 4.17 -2.94
CA GLY A 298 0.55 2.73 -2.78
C GLY A 298 -0.92 2.37 -2.81
N LEU A 299 -1.24 1.21 -3.36
CA LEU A 299 -2.57 0.63 -3.29
C LEU A 299 -2.47 -0.85 -2.97
N ASP A 300 -3.30 -1.34 -2.06
CA ASP A 300 -3.46 -2.78 -1.82
C ASP A 300 -4.92 -3.12 -1.52
N LEU A 301 -5.34 -4.32 -1.89
CA LEU A 301 -6.67 -4.82 -1.61
C LEU A 301 -6.84 -5.22 -0.14
N TRP A 302 -5.77 -5.67 0.49
CA TRP A 302 -5.80 -6.27 1.82
C TRP A 302 -5.52 -5.24 2.92
N PRO A 303 -6.52 -4.90 3.79
CA PRO A 303 -6.36 -3.84 4.78
C PRO A 303 -5.15 -4.02 5.72
N PRO A 304 -4.83 -5.23 6.24
CA PRO A 304 -3.63 -5.42 7.05
C PRO A 304 -2.33 -5.02 6.34
N ALA A 305 -2.20 -5.29 5.05
CA ALA A 305 -1.02 -4.89 4.26
C ALA A 305 -0.90 -3.37 4.18
N VAL A 306 -2.02 -2.67 3.95
CA VAL A 306 -2.07 -1.20 3.91
C VAL A 306 -1.63 -0.58 5.24
N GLU A 307 -2.09 -1.13 6.39
CA GLU A 307 -1.66 -0.65 7.72
C GLU A 307 -0.17 -0.85 7.94
N LEU A 308 0.38 -1.99 7.52
CA LEU A 308 1.82 -2.27 7.63
C LEU A 308 2.66 -1.37 6.70
N ALA A 309 2.16 -1.08 5.50
CA ALA A 309 2.82 -0.16 4.56
C ALA A 309 2.88 1.27 5.12
N ARG A 310 1.77 1.75 5.69
CA ARG A 310 1.70 3.05 6.38
C ARG A 310 2.66 3.09 7.57
N LEU A 311 2.69 2.02 8.37
CA LEU A 311 3.62 1.91 9.51
C LEU A 311 5.07 2.00 9.05
N GLN A 312 5.48 1.25 8.03
CA GLN A 312 6.86 1.27 7.55
C GLN A 312 7.29 2.67 7.07
N LEU A 313 6.46 3.33 6.28
CA LEU A 313 6.73 4.70 5.84
C LEU A 313 6.75 5.69 7.03
N TRP A 314 5.86 5.53 8.01
CA TRP A 314 5.85 6.35 9.22
C TRP A 314 7.12 6.16 10.05
N LEU A 315 7.60 4.92 10.20
CA LEU A 315 8.86 4.62 10.89
C LEU A 315 10.07 5.26 10.20
N GLN A 316 10.09 5.30 8.85
CA GLN A 316 11.09 6.07 8.13
C GLN A 316 11.03 7.56 8.53
N GLY A 317 9.83 8.13 8.67
CA GLY A 317 9.66 9.49 9.16
C GLY A 317 10.21 9.70 10.57
N VAL A 318 9.94 8.78 11.49
CA VAL A 318 10.48 8.83 12.86
C VAL A 318 12.00 8.87 12.88
N GLN A 319 12.68 8.18 11.95
CA GLN A 319 14.15 8.25 11.85
C GLN A 319 14.66 9.63 11.48
N HIS A 320 13.90 10.37 10.70
CA HIS A 320 14.23 11.73 10.32
C HIS A 320 13.86 12.77 11.38
N THR A 321 13.36 12.36 12.57
CA THR A 321 13.15 13.26 13.71
C THR A 321 14.34 13.26 14.64
N SER A 322 14.70 14.42 15.18
CA SER A 322 15.78 14.61 16.15
C SER A 322 15.25 14.78 17.57
N GLN A 323 13.98 15.16 17.71
CA GLN A 323 13.33 15.43 18.99
C GLN A 323 11.83 15.11 18.95
N PRO A 324 11.19 14.83 20.10
CA PRO A 324 9.78 14.40 20.15
C PRO A 324 8.79 15.39 19.56
N THR A 325 9.08 16.69 19.62
CA THR A 325 8.22 17.76 19.07
C THR A 325 8.10 17.71 17.55
N GLU A 326 9.07 17.13 16.85
CA GLU A 326 9.05 17.00 15.39
C GLU A 326 8.11 15.90 14.90
N LEU A 327 7.63 15.02 15.78
CA LEU A 327 6.66 13.98 15.44
C LEU A 327 5.31 14.58 14.97
N THR A 328 5.00 15.81 15.39
CA THR A 328 3.82 16.55 14.92
C THR A 328 3.87 16.84 13.42
N ALA A 329 5.06 16.86 12.87
CA ALA A 329 5.32 17.15 11.47
C ALA A 329 5.23 15.91 10.55
N LEU A 330 5.03 14.69 11.10
CA LEU A 330 4.91 13.50 10.29
C LEU A 330 3.60 13.52 9.50
N PRO A 331 3.65 13.17 8.20
CA PRO A 331 2.48 13.29 7.33
C PRO A 331 1.41 12.22 7.60
N ASP A 332 0.17 12.53 7.19
CA ASP A 332 -0.90 11.54 7.11
C ASP A 332 -0.74 10.70 5.83
N LEU A 333 -0.27 9.48 6.00
CA LEU A 333 -0.04 8.54 4.90
C LEU A 333 -1.32 7.84 4.41
N THR A 334 -2.47 8.08 5.03
CA THR A 334 -3.76 7.53 4.58
C THR A 334 -4.25 8.16 3.28
N LEU A 335 -3.62 9.24 2.83
CA LEU A 335 -3.92 9.91 1.57
C LEU A 335 -3.03 9.45 0.40
N THR A 336 -1.98 8.70 0.67
CA THR A 336 -1.02 8.24 -0.33
C THR A 336 -0.93 6.71 -0.42
N VAL A 337 -1.15 6.02 0.70
CA VAL A 337 -1.26 4.55 0.74
C VAL A 337 -2.72 4.20 0.98
N LEU A 338 -3.39 3.75 -0.08
CA LEU A 338 -4.84 3.58 -0.15
C LEU A 338 -5.23 2.11 -0.16
N GLN A 339 -6.49 1.83 0.22
CA GLN A 339 -7.07 0.50 0.14
C GLN A 339 -8.00 0.40 -1.06
N GLY A 340 -7.94 -0.70 -1.81
CA GLY A 340 -8.88 -0.98 -2.89
C GLY A 340 -8.35 -1.96 -3.93
N ASN A 341 -9.24 -2.37 -4.82
CA ASN A 341 -8.92 -3.29 -5.90
C ASN A 341 -8.39 -2.54 -7.13
N ALA A 342 -7.10 -2.65 -7.39
CA ALA A 342 -6.44 -1.98 -8.51
C ALA A 342 -7.01 -2.36 -9.89
N LEU A 343 -7.59 -3.56 -10.01
CA LEU A 343 -8.08 -4.09 -11.27
C LEU A 343 -9.56 -3.83 -11.51
N VAL A 344 -10.33 -3.50 -10.48
CA VAL A 344 -11.76 -3.22 -10.57
C VAL A 344 -12.02 -1.77 -10.25
N GLY A 345 -12.61 -1.05 -11.19
CA GLY A 345 -12.93 0.37 -11.00
C GLY A 345 -12.76 1.17 -12.29
N LEU A 346 -13.18 2.42 -12.25
CA LEU A 346 -13.18 3.31 -13.39
C LEU A 346 -11.82 4.02 -13.50
N VAL A 347 -11.12 3.79 -14.62
CA VAL A 347 -9.87 4.51 -14.96
C VAL A 347 -10.19 5.89 -15.51
N ARG A 348 -11.31 6.02 -16.21
CA ARG A 348 -11.87 7.30 -16.68
C ARG A 348 -13.28 7.42 -16.15
N VAL A 349 -13.66 8.60 -15.72
CA VAL A 349 -15.00 8.91 -15.23
C VAL A 349 -15.71 9.72 -16.30
N ASP A 350 -16.95 9.35 -16.59
CA ASP A 350 -17.87 10.10 -17.41
C ASP A 350 -18.67 11.04 -16.51
N ASP A 351 -18.39 12.31 -16.60
CA ASP A 351 -18.96 13.37 -15.74
C ASP A 351 -20.49 13.40 -15.86
N GLU A 352 -21.03 13.34 -17.06
CA GLU A 352 -22.49 13.41 -17.30
C GLU A 352 -23.21 12.22 -16.66
N ARG A 353 -22.63 11.03 -16.78
CA ARG A 353 -23.19 9.84 -16.14
C ARG A 353 -23.09 9.89 -14.62
N PHE A 354 -21.99 10.40 -14.08
CA PHE A 354 -21.85 10.60 -12.64
C PHE A 354 -22.92 11.56 -12.10
N ASP A 355 -23.20 12.64 -12.79
CA ASP A 355 -24.15 13.65 -12.37
C ASP A 355 -25.61 13.12 -12.40
N GLN A 356 -25.90 12.13 -13.23
CA GLN A 356 -27.22 11.47 -13.30
C GLN A 356 -27.46 10.45 -12.18
N VAL A 357 -26.42 9.99 -11.47
CA VAL A 357 -26.56 9.03 -10.37
C VAL A 357 -27.19 9.74 -9.16
N PRO A 358 -28.37 9.30 -8.67
CA PRO A 358 -28.97 9.90 -7.48
C PRO A 358 -28.07 9.67 -6.26
N PRO A 359 -28.02 10.64 -5.31
CA PRO A 359 -27.27 10.47 -4.08
C PRO A 359 -27.80 9.26 -3.32
N ARG A 360 -26.90 8.41 -2.81
CA ARG A 360 -27.29 7.32 -1.89
C ARG A 360 -27.87 7.99 -0.65
N ARG A 361 -29.14 7.80 -0.38
CA ARG A 361 -29.70 8.14 0.94
C ARG A 361 -28.94 7.31 1.96
N GLY A 362 -28.10 7.96 2.77
CA GLY A 362 -27.44 7.31 3.88
C GLY A 362 -28.48 6.62 4.75
N ALA A 363 -28.19 5.40 5.20
CA ALA A 363 -28.96 4.72 6.23
C ALA A 363 -28.78 5.48 7.57
N LYS A 364 -29.42 6.62 7.70
CA LYS A 364 -29.75 7.26 8.96
C LYS A 364 -31.26 7.12 9.12
N ASP A 365 -31.67 6.66 10.31
CA ASP A 365 -33.03 6.43 10.69
C ASP A 365 -34.00 7.50 10.19
N PRO A 366 -35.18 7.11 9.65
CA PRO A 366 -36.16 8.04 9.12
C PRO A 366 -36.74 9.04 10.14
N GLU A 367 -36.51 8.82 11.44
CA GLU A 367 -37.14 9.61 12.52
C GLU A 367 -36.39 10.87 12.96
N GLN A 368 -35.23 11.21 12.40
CA GLN A 368 -34.49 12.43 12.77
C GLN A 368 -34.22 13.41 11.61
N ALA A 369 -35.05 13.42 10.60
CA ALA A 369 -35.01 14.47 9.58
C ALA A 369 -35.71 15.77 10.10
N VAL A 370 -34.95 16.59 10.81
CA VAL A 370 -35.34 17.99 11.02
C VAL A 370 -35.27 18.71 9.68
N PRO A 371 -36.34 19.37 9.17
CA PRO A 371 -36.28 20.11 7.93
C PRO A 371 -35.42 21.37 8.16
N LEU A 372 -34.20 21.38 7.67
CA LEU A 372 -33.40 22.60 7.54
C LEU A 372 -34.00 23.45 6.43
N GLN A 373 -34.77 24.45 6.83
CA GLN A 373 -35.13 25.60 5.99
C GLN A 373 -33.85 26.34 5.63
N GLY A 374 -33.41 26.22 4.40
CA GLY A 374 -32.30 27.03 3.89
C GLY A 374 -31.74 26.53 2.57
N ASN A 375 -31.97 27.25 1.50
CA ASN A 375 -31.40 27.18 0.16
C ASN A 375 -31.60 25.87 -0.64
N LEU A 376 -32.68 25.86 -1.40
CA LEU A 376 -33.04 24.86 -2.43
C LEU A 376 -31.99 24.66 -3.55
N LEU A 377 -30.97 25.49 -3.64
CA LEU A 377 -29.93 25.44 -4.70
C LEU A 377 -28.57 24.86 -4.27
N GLN A 378 -28.29 24.76 -2.98
CA GLN A 378 -27.01 24.24 -2.51
C GLN A 378 -26.81 22.71 -2.64
N PRO A 379 -27.81 21.84 -2.49
CA PRO A 379 -27.61 20.39 -2.64
C PRO A 379 -27.34 19.96 -4.08
N LEU A 380 -27.86 20.69 -5.08
CA LEU A 380 -27.74 20.32 -6.50
C LEU A 380 -26.36 20.64 -7.10
N ILE A 381 -25.67 21.65 -6.58
CA ILE A 381 -24.34 22.07 -7.06
C ILE A 381 -23.21 21.22 -6.42
N ALA A 382 -23.40 20.79 -5.16
CA ALA A 382 -22.40 19.99 -4.42
C ALA A 382 -22.25 18.54 -4.88
N ASP A 383 -23.16 18.03 -5.70
CA ASP A 383 -23.19 16.62 -6.12
C ASP A 383 -22.70 16.36 -7.55
N SER A 384 -22.31 17.38 -8.30
CA SER A 384 -21.71 17.18 -9.63
C SER A 384 -20.27 16.68 -9.52
N TYR A 385 -19.81 15.91 -10.51
CA TYR A 385 -18.45 15.37 -10.53
C TYR A 385 -17.39 16.45 -10.40
N GLN A 386 -17.52 17.53 -11.17
CA GLN A 386 -16.58 18.65 -11.16
C GLN A 386 -16.59 19.40 -9.82
N SER A 387 -17.77 19.53 -9.18
CA SER A 387 -17.88 20.16 -7.86
C SER A 387 -17.21 19.31 -6.77
N VAL A 388 -17.48 18.00 -6.74
CA VAL A 388 -16.87 17.07 -5.78
C VAL A 388 -15.36 17.01 -5.95
N LEU A 389 -14.86 16.92 -7.19
CA LEU A 389 -13.42 16.96 -7.49
C LEU A 389 -12.77 18.29 -7.08
N GLY A 390 -13.38 19.41 -7.46
CA GLY A 390 -12.85 20.74 -7.15
C GLY A 390 -12.78 20.99 -5.65
N GLU A 391 -13.87 20.67 -4.92
CA GLU A 391 -13.87 20.79 -3.47
C GLU A 391 -12.83 19.87 -2.83
N ARG A 392 -12.75 18.61 -3.26
CA ARG A 392 -11.76 17.65 -2.77
C ARG A 392 -10.34 18.16 -2.96
N GLN A 393 -10.02 18.68 -4.14
CA GLN A 393 -8.67 19.19 -4.44
C GLN A 393 -8.31 20.38 -3.53
N VAL A 394 -9.20 21.35 -3.40
CA VAL A 394 -8.98 22.50 -2.52
C VAL A 394 -8.80 22.08 -1.06
N ARG A 395 -9.63 21.15 -0.57
CA ARG A 395 -9.52 20.64 0.80
C ARG A 395 -8.24 19.85 1.03
N LEU A 396 -7.82 19.04 0.04
CA LEU A 396 -6.59 18.28 0.11
C LEU A 396 -5.35 19.18 0.17
N GLU A 397 -5.31 20.22 -0.65
CA GLU A 397 -4.22 21.22 -0.63
C GLU A 397 -4.19 21.97 0.71
N HIS A 398 -5.36 22.40 1.22
CA HIS A 398 -5.46 23.03 2.52
C HIS A 398 -5.03 22.08 3.65
N TYR A 399 -5.45 20.81 3.63
CA TYR A 399 -5.05 19.82 4.62
C TYR A 399 -3.54 19.62 4.63
N ARG A 400 -2.92 19.45 3.47
CA ARG A 400 -1.47 19.34 3.33
C ARG A 400 -0.72 20.57 3.82
N SER A 401 -1.21 21.76 3.47
CA SER A 401 -0.64 23.03 3.94
C SER A 401 -0.79 23.18 5.46
N GLN A 402 -1.94 22.87 6.04
CA GLN A 402 -2.15 22.92 7.49
C GLN A 402 -1.26 21.93 8.24
N THR A 403 -1.14 20.70 7.80
CA THR A 403 -0.24 19.70 8.42
C THR A 403 1.22 20.10 8.33
N GLN A 404 1.63 20.82 7.29
CA GLN A 404 2.99 21.36 7.17
C GLN A 404 3.20 22.55 8.14
N LEU A 405 2.23 23.44 8.28
CA LEU A 405 2.27 24.58 9.22
C LEU A 405 2.22 24.13 10.69
N LEU A 406 1.56 23.01 10.98
CA LEU A 406 1.53 22.41 12.32
C LEU A 406 2.93 22.05 12.83
N ALA A 407 3.82 21.67 11.91
CA ALA A 407 5.22 21.44 12.20
C ALA A 407 5.95 22.71 12.69
N GLU A 408 5.53 23.88 12.21
CA GLU A 408 6.18 25.15 12.52
C GLU A 408 5.59 25.86 13.76
N VAL A 409 4.28 25.74 13.99
CA VAL A 409 3.56 26.56 14.97
C VAL A 409 3.01 25.77 16.16
N GLY A 410 2.76 24.45 16.03
CA GLY A 410 2.33 23.56 17.13
C GLY A 410 1.08 23.98 17.89
N SER A 411 0.11 24.69 17.26
CA SER A 411 -1.05 25.24 17.98
C SER A 411 -2.27 24.32 17.88
N VAL A 412 -2.99 24.16 18.99
CA VAL A 412 -4.22 23.37 19.14
C VAL A 412 -5.31 23.73 18.11
N PRO A 413 -5.59 25.03 17.82
CA PRO A 413 -6.58 25.39 16.82
C PRO A 413 -6.27 24.85 15.40
N ALA A 414 -5.00 24.70 15.06
CA ALA A 414 -4.60 24.22 13.75
C ALA A 414 -4.89 22.70 13.58
N TYR A 415 -4.87 21.91 14.67
CA TYR A 415 -5.25 20.49 14.64
C TYR A 415 -6.74 20.29 14.43
N ALA A 416 -7.57 21.01 15.20
CA ALA A 416 -9.02 20.96 15.03
C ALA A 416 -9.45 21.32 13.59
N GLN A 417 -8.73 22.25 12.96
CA GLN A 417 -8.97 22.61 11.57
C GLN A 417 -8.50 21.49 10.61
N ALA A 418 -7.38 20.84 10.87
CA ALA A 418 -6.90 19.72 10.07
C ALA A 418 -7.86 18.52 10.14
N ASP A 419 -8.34 18.17 11.33
CA ASP A 419 -9.34 17.10 11.51
C ASP A 419 -10.64 17.41 10.76
N PHE A 420 -11.15 18.63 10.85
CA PHE A 420 -12.33 19.05 10.10
C PHE A 420 -12.14 18.94 8.58
N LEU A 421 -10.97 19.34 8.07
CA LEU A 421 -10.65 19.21 6.65
C LEU A 421 -10.58 17.73 6.23
N ARG A 422 -10.06 16.89 7.10
CA ARG A 422 -9.95 15.46 6.86
C ARG A 422 -11.31 14.76 6.84
N ASP A 423 -12.18 15.05 7.81
CA ASP A 423 -13.54 14.51 7.84
C ASP A 423 -14.32 14.90 6.57
N ARG A 424 -14.13 16.13 6.10
CA ARG A 424 -14.77 16.58 4.86
C ARG A 424 -14.21 15.86 3.62
N LEU A 425 -12.91 15.57 3.58
CA LEU A 425 -12.31 14.73 2.52
C LEU A 425 -12.90 13.33 2.52
N ASP A 426 -13.06 12.70 3.69
CA ASP A 426 -13.65 11.37 3.82
C ASP A 426 -15.11 11.34 3.37
N GLU A 427 -15.90 12.40 3.65
CA GLU A 427 -17.27 12.55 3.15
C GLU A 427 -17.31 12.65 1.61
N LEU A 428 -16.46 13.49 1.01
CA LEU A 428 -16.39 13.65 -0.44
C LEU A 428 -15.95 12.34 -1.14
N ASP A 429 -14.98 11.64 -0.57
CA ASP A 429 -14.53 10.34 -1.06
C ASP A 429 -15.64 9.29 -0.97
N ALA A 430 -16.43 9.26 0.11
CA ALA A 430 -17.57 8.37 0.28
C ALA A 430 -18.70 8.64 -0.74
N ILE A 431 -19.02 9.92 -0.98
CA ILE A 431 -20.02 10.33 -2.00
C ILE A 431 -19.57 9.87 -3.38
N ALA A 432 -18.32 10.16 -3.75
CA ALA A 432 -17.77 9.79 -5.05
C ALA A 432 -17.73 8.27 -5.21
N GLN A 433 -17.20 7.54 -4.21
CA GLN A 433 -17.13 6.08 -4.22
C GLN A 433 -18.51 5.44 -4.42
N GLY A 434 -19.54 5.94 -3.73
CA GLY A 434 -20.91 5.44 -3.87
C GLY A 434 -21.46 5.59 -5.28
N LYS A 435 -21.32 6.79 -5.88
CA LYS A 435 -21.79 7.07 -7.25
C LYS A 435 -20.98 6.30 -8.30
N LEU A 436 -19.66 6.28 -8.18
CA LEU A 436 -18.77 5.58 -9.14
C LEU A 436 -18.97 4.06 -9.11
N THR A 437 -19.18 3.46 -7.93
CA THR A 437 -19.50 2.04 -7.80
C THR A 437 -20.87 1.73 -8.40
N HIS A 438 -21.83 2.65 -8.31
CA HIS A 438 -23.13 2.50 -9.00
C HIS A 438 -22.97 2.52 -10.52
N LEU A 439 -22.13 3.39 -11.07
CA LEU A 439 -21.81 3.40 -12.50
C LEU A 439 -21.16 2.08 -12.94
N LEU A 440 -20.22 1.57 -12.16
CA LEU A 440 -19.56 0.30 -12.41
C LEU A 440 -20.55 -0.87 -12.37
N TRP A 441 -21.48 -0.87 -11.42
CA TRP A 441 -22.57 -1.84 -11.35
C TRP A 441 -23.50 -1.75 -12.57
N SER A 442 -23.89 -0.53 -12.98
CA SER A 442 -24.73 -0.31 -14.18
C SER A 442 -24.04 -0.85 -15.45
N GLU A 443 -22.74 -0.58 -15.61
CA GLU A 443 -21.94 -1.15 -16.69
C GLU A 443 -21.97 -2.69 -16.66
N GLY A 444 -21.63 -3.27 -15.53
CA GLY A 444 -21.56 -4.73 -15.37
C GLY A 444 -22.93 -5.42 -15.51
N SER A 445 -23.97 -4.90 -14.88
CA SER A 445 -25.30 -5.51 -14.86
C SER A 445 -26.11 -5.24 -16.13
N GLN A 446 -26.16 -3.98 -16.59
CA GLN A 446 -27.06 -3.56 -17.67
C GLN A 446 -26.41 -3.64 -19.04
N GLN A 447 -25.15 -3.21 -19.17
CA GLN A 447 -24.46 -3.19 -20.48
C GLN A 447 -23.81 -4.54 -20.79
N LEU A 448 -23.08 -5.12 -19.83
CA LEU A 448 -22.40 -6.40 -20.01
C LEU A 448 -23.29 -7.61 -19.69
N GLY A 449 -24.45 -7.41 -19.04
CA GLY A 449 -25.37 -8.48 -18.67
C GLY A 449 -24.74 -9.52 -17.77
N LEU A 450 -23.88 -9.12 -16.83
CA LEU A 450 -23.20 -10.03 -15.92
C LEU A 450 -24.16 -10.61 -14.88
N ARG A 451 -23.97 -11.86 -14.57
CA ARG A 451 -24.79 -12.61 -13.61
C ARG A 451 -23.91 -13.31 -12.58
N VAL A 452 -24.44 -13.48 -11.39
CA VAL A 452 -23.78 -14.17 -10.26
C VAL A 452 -24.52 -15.51 -10.04
N PRO A 453 -23.82 -16.60 -9.68
CA PRO A 453 -24.46 -17.82 -9.24
C PRO A 453 -25.40 -17.56 -8.07
N ASP A 454 -26.55 -18.19 -8.09
CA ASP A 454 -27.57 -18.10 -7.03
C ASP A 454 -27.84 -19.50 -6.45
N PRO A 455 -27.06 -19.91 -5.44
CA PRO A 455 -27.20 -21.23 -4.86
C PRO A 455 -28.50 -21.43 -4.05
N THR A 456 -29.19 -20.33 -3.73
CA THR A 456 -30.39 -20.34 -2.87
C THR A 456 -31.68 -20.07 -3.65
N GLY A 457 -31.57 -19.63 -4.90
CA GLY A 457 -32.70 -19.26 -5.73
C GLY A 457 -33.18 -20.39 -6.65
N ASP A 458 -34.40 -20.23 -7.19
CA ASP A 458 -35.00 -21.16 -8.17
C ASP A 458 -34.24 -21.21 -9.52
N ARG A 459 -33.38 -20.24 -9.75
CA ARG A 459 -32.56 -20.14 -10.94
C ARG A 459 -31.06 -20.29 -10.61
N PRO A 460 -30.28 -20.91 -11.48
CA PRO A 460 -28.86 -21.14 -11.23
C PRO A 460 -28.04 -19.84 -11.13
N THR A 461 -28.57 -18.71 -11.61
CA THR A 461 -27.91 -17.41 -11.57
C THR A 461 -28.92 -16.28 -11.37
N ARG A 462 -28.52 -15.22 -10.66
CA ARG A 462 -29.23 -13.94 -10.51
C ARG A 462 -28.48 -12.78 -11.23
N PRO A 463 -29.13 -11.66 -11.50
CA PRO A 463 -28.44 -10.44 -11.94
C PRO A 463 -27.42 -9.98 -10.90
N LEU A 464 -26.32 -9.34 -11.39
CA LEU A 464 -25.35 -8.67 -10.55
C LEU A 464 -26.03 -7.53 -9.78
N ASN A 465 -25.87 -7.48 -8.46
CA ASN A 465 -26.33 -6.38 -7.64
C ASN A 465 -25.15 -5.48 -7.20
N GLN A 466 -25.43 -4.33 -6.62
CA GLN A 466 -24.40 -3.38 -6.21
C GLN A 466 -23.55 -3.94 -5.05
N THR A 467 -24.12 -4.72 -4.15
CA THR A 467 -23.39 -5.37 -3.04
C THR A 467 -22.34 -6.35 -3.54
N ASP A 468 -22.59 -7.03 -4.68
CA ASP A 468 -21.59 -7.91 -5.30
C ASP A 468 -20.37 -7.10 -5.79
N VAL A 469 -20.61 -5.90 -6.32
CA VAL A 469 -19.55 -5.00 -6.79
C VAL A 469 -18.83 -4.38 -5.59
N ASP A 470 -19.55 -3.88 -4.58
CA ASP A 470 -18.98 -3.34 -3.34
C ASP A 470 -18.03 -4.37 -2.66
N ALA A 471 -18.39 -5.66 -2.70
CA ALA A 471 -17.60 -6.74 -2.13
C ALA A 471 -16.23 -6.93 -2.81
N THR A 472 -16.01 -6.41 -4.02
CA THR A 472 -14.71 -6.39 -4.68
C THR A 472 -13.84 -5.19 -4.31
N GLN A 473 -14.36 -4.25 -3.52
CA GLN A 473 -13.68 -3.03 -3.09
C GLN A 473 -13.10 -2.23 -4.28
N PRO A 474 -13.93 -1.83 -5.27
CA PRO A 474 -13.44 -1.20 -6.48
C PRO A 474 -12.68 0.09 -6.17
N PHE A 475 -11.58 0.33 -6.92
CA PHE A 475 -10.80 1.55 -6.81
C PHE A 475 -10.93 2.39 -8.08
N HIS A 476 -11.43 3.61 -7.94
CA HIS A 476 -11.72 4.49 -9.08
C HIS A 476 -10.56 5.43 -9.38
N TRP A 477 -9.60 4.95 -10.17
CA TRP A 477 -8.37 5.67 -10.55
C TRP A 477 -8.63 7.06 -11.13
N GLY A 478 -9.68 7.21 -11.94
CA GLY A 478 -10.05 8.48 -12.55
C GLY A 478 -10.48 9.56 -11.56
N PHE A 479 -10.89 9.18 -10.36
CA PHE A 479 -11.25 10.10 -9.28
C PHE A 479 -10.07 10.37 -8.35
N TYR A 480 -9.51 9.32 -7.73
CA TYR A 480 -8.47 9.49 -6.71
C TYR A 480 -7.18 10.10 -7.26
N PHE A 481 -6.83 9.80 -8.51
CA PHE A 481 -5.63 10.29 -9.19
C PHE A 481 -5.95 11.13 -10.41
N HIS A 482 -7.06 11.89 -10.36
CA HIS A 482 -7.48 12.78 -11.43
C HIS A 482 -6.39 13.79 -11.81
N GLN A 483 -5.74 14.41 -10.81
CA GLN A 483 -4.71 15.42 -11.01
C GLN A 483 -3.48 14.84 -11.72
N GLN A 484 -2.94 13.70 -11.25
CA GLN A 484 -1.78 13.05 -11.87
C GLN A 484 -2.06 12.66 -13.33
N ARG A 485 -3.29 12.27 -13.63
CA ARG A 485 -3.69 11.88 -14.97
C ARG A 485 -3.95 13.08 -15.88
N ARG A 486 -4.56 14.13 -15.37
CA ARG A 486 -4.90 15.34 -16.13
C ARG A 486 -3.67 16.17 -16.45
N ASP A 487 -2.85 16.46 -15.43
CA ASP A 487 -1.77 17.43 -15.51
C ASP A 487 -0.45 16.80 -15.99
N GLN A 488 -0.23 15.51 -15.66
CA GLN A 488 1.00 14.77 -15.98
C GLN A 488 0.81 13.63 -17.00
N GLY A 489 -0.43 13.31 -17.37
CA GLY A 489 -0.76 12.20 -18.27
C GLY A 489 -0.67 10.82 -17.61
N GLY A 490 -0.36 10.72 -16.33
CA GLY A 490 -0.20 9.51 -15.55
C GLY A 490 1.01 9.58 -14.61
N PHE A 491 1.37 8.43 -14.01
CA PHE A 491 2.53 8.31 -13.13
C PHE A 491 3.85 8.27 -13.92
N ASP A 492 4.91 8.82 -13.35
CA ASP A 492 6.27 8.73 -13.91
C ASP A 492 6.81 7.31 -13.84
N ILE A 493 6.57 6.63 -12.70
CA ILE A 493 7.15 5.33 -12.40
C ILE A 493 6.09 4.41 -11.83
N VAL A 494 6.09 3.14 -12.26
CA VAL A 494 5.43 2.02 -11.59
C VAL A 494 6.48 1.03 -11.13
N LEU A 495 6.49 0.74 -9.82
CA LEU A 495 7.34 -0.26 -9.18
C LEU A 495 6.46 -1.21 -8.38
N SER A 496 6.57 -2.53 -8.60
CA SER A 496 5.75 -3.49 -7.87
C SER A 496 6.25 -4.93 -7.97
N HIS A 497 5.82 -5.76 -7.03
CA HIS A 497 5.79 -7.20 -7.17
C HIS A 497 4.33 -7.65 -7.28
N PHE A 498 3.87 -7.95 -8.49
CA PHE A 498 2.46 -8.24 -8.74
C PHE A 498 2.00 -9.57 -8.13
N PRO A 499 0.74 -9.64 -7.68
CA PRO A 499 0.12 -10.87 -7.23
C PRO A 499 0.22 -11.97 -8.30
N ARG A 500 0.48 -13.20 -7.87
CA ARG A 500 0.71 -14.36 -8.72
C ARG A 500 -0.54 -15.21 -8.88
N GLY A 501 -0.49 -16.08 -9.89
CA GLY A 501 -1.51 -17.09 -10.10
C GLY A 501 -2.70 -16.62 -10.92
N ALA A 502 -3.68 -17.51 -11.03
CA ALA A 502 -4.88 -17.26 -11.81
C ALA A 502 -5.98 -16.54 -11.02
N VAL A 503 -6.87 -15.86 -11.75
CA VAL A 503 -8.07 -15.24 -11.21
C VAL A 503 -9.10 -16.33 -10.92
N GLU A 504 -8.95 -17.00 -9.78
CA GLU A 504 -9.80 -18.12 -9.38
C GLU A 504 -9.95 -18.17 -7.85
N ALA A 505 -11.04 -18.79 -7.38
CA ALA A 505 -11.28 -19.03 -5.97
C ALA A 505 -10.25 -20.01 -5.40
N THR A 506 -9.51 -19.59 -4.38
CA THR A 506 -8.54 -20.44 -3.69
C THR A 506 -9.11 -20.98 -2.38
N GLN A 507 -8.64 -22.15 -1.94
CA GLN A 507 -9.05 -22.71 -0.65
C GLN A 507 -8.54 -21.83 0.52
N VAL A 508 -7.38 -21.26 0.39
CA VAL A 508 -6.79 -20.36 1.40
C VAL A 508 -7.66 -19.12 1.57
N GLY A 509 -7.95 -18.40 0.48
CA GLY A 509 -8.80 -17.22 0.54
C GLY A 509 -10.24 -17.52 1.01
N PHE A 510 -10.75 -18.72 0.73
CA PHE A 510 -12.06 -19.15 1.26
C PHE A 510 -12.03 -19.30 2.78
N VAL A 511 -11.07 -20.08 3.30
CA VAL A 511 -10.92 -20.28 4.75
C VAL A 511 -10.75 -18.93 5.47
N GLU A 512 -9.98 -18.05 4.88
CA GLU A 512 -9.74 -16.72 5.41
C GLU A 512 -11.00 -15.87 5.51
N ARG A 513 -11.74 -15.80 4.42
CA ARG A 513 -12.96 -15.00 4.33
C ARG A 513 -14.07 -15.50 5.24
N TYR A 514 -14.18 -16.82 5.41
CA TYR A 514 -15.22 -17.48 6.18
C TYR A 514 -14.70 -18.10 7.48
N ALA A 515 -13.61 -17.55 8.04
CA ALA A 515 -12.97 -18.08 9.25
C ALA A 515 -13.96 -18.33 10.40
N THR A 516 -14.90 -17.40 10.65
CA THR A 516 -15.94 -17.54 11.67
C THR A 516 -16.84 -18.76 11.41
N LEU A 517 -17.21 -19.03 10.16
CA LEU A 517 -18.01 -20.21 9.81
C LEU A 517 -17.24 -21.50 10.06
N PHE A 518 -15.94 -21.52 9.72
CA PHE A 518 -15.06 -22.65 10.00
C PHE A 518 -14.95 -22.94 11.50
N GLU A 519 -14.85 -21.90 12.33
CA GLU A 519 -14.83 -22.01 13.80
C GLU A 519 -16.16 -22.57 14.34
N GLN A 520 -17.30 -22.02 13.89
CA GLN A 520 -18.64 -22.51 14.29
C GLN A 520 -18.88 -23.98 13.95
N LYS A 521 -18.30 -24.44 12.84
CA LYS A 521 -18.42 -25.83 12.38
C LYS A 521 -17.31 -26.75 12.91
N ASN A 522 -16.38 -26.23 13.72
CA ASN A 522 -15.20 -26.96 14.21
C ASN A 522 -14.37 -27.62 13.08
N VAL A 523 -14.30 -26.98 11.91
CA VAL A 523 -13.52 -27.45 10.76
C VAL A 523 -12.20 -26.68 10.71
N THR A 524 -11.08 -27.39 10.87
CA THR A 524 -9.78 -26.72 10.77
C THR A 524 -9.41 -26.42 9.31
N PRO A 525 -8.63 -25.33 9.05
CA PRO A 525 -8.09 -25.05 7.72
C PRO A 525 -7.36 -26.21 7.08
N SER A 526 -6.62 -26.98 7.88
CA SER A 526 -5.90 -28.18 7.44
C SER A 526 -6.86 -29.28 7.01
N THR A 527 -7.89 -29.58 7.81
CA THR A 527 -8.93 -30.54 7.47
C THR A 527 -9.61 -30.20 6.15
N PHE A 528 -9.98 -28.93 5.97
CA PHE A 528 -10.61 -28.48 4.72
C PHE A 528 -9.68 -28.61 3.51
N ARG A 529 -8.40 -28.24 3.63
CA ARG A 529 -7.45 -28.38 2.52
C ARG A 529 -7.25 -29.82 2.08
N HIS A 530 -7.19 -30.76 3.01
CA HIS A 530 -6.97 -32.18 2.69
C HIS A 530 -8.26 -32.90 2.29
N ASN A 531 -9.40 -32.53 2.87
CA ASN A 531 -10.69 -33.24 2.75
C ASN A 531 -11.82 -32.35 2.25
N ARG A 532 -11.55 -31.42 1.32
CA ARG A 532 -12.53 -30.43 0.86
C ARG A 532 -13.85 -31.06 0.41
N GLN A 533 -13.81 -32.06 -0.47
CA GLN A 533 -15.03 -32.70 -1.00
C GLN A 533 -15.87 -33.35 0.09
N PRO A 534 -15.33 -34.21 0.97
CA PRO A 534 -16.08 -34.75 2.09
C PRO A 534 -16.69 -33.67 2.99
N VAL A 535 -15.93 -32.63 3.35
CA VAL A 535 -16.42 -31.53 4.21
C VAL A 535 -17.60 -30.82 3.56
N LEU A 536 -17.48 -30.45 2.29
CA LEU A 536 -18.55 -29.78 1.55
C LEU A 536 -19.77 -30.69 1.33
N THR A 537 -19.60 -32.00 1.24
CA THR A 537 -20.74 -32.93 1.10
C THR A 537 -21.56 -33.05 2.39
N ILE A 538 -20.92 -32.91 3.54
CA ILE A 538 -21.54 -33.08 4.85
C ILE A 538 -22.16 -31.78 5.38
N ASP A 539 -21.48 -30.65 5.17
CA ASP A 539 -21.87 -29.34 5.71
C ASP A 539 -22.49 -28.46 4.63
N HIS A 540 -23.79 -28.21 4.75
CA HIS A 540 -24.56 -27.40 3.79
C HIS A 540 -24.15 -25.93 3.80
N ASP A 541 -23.86 -25.34 4.97
CA ASP A 541 -23.51 -23.93 5.10
C ASP A 541 -22.14 -23.66 4.47
N LEU A 542 -21.16 -24.56 4.70
CA LEU A 542 -19.84 -24.48 4.03
C LEU A 542 -19.96 -24.68 2.52
N THR A 543 -20.89 -25.54 2.06
CA THR A 543 -21.15 -25.75 0.64
C THR A 543 -21.71 -24.49 -0.02
N GLN A 544 -22.69 -23.87 0.61
CA GLN A 544 -23.30 -22.63 0.15
C GLN A 544 -22.26 -21.49 0.13
N ALA A 545 -21.53 -21.30 1.24
CA ALA A 545 -20.49 -20.29 1.34
C ALA A 545 -19.39 -20.47 0.29
N TRP A 546 -18.97 -21.73 0.01
CA TRP A 546 -18.01 -22.04 -1.05
C TRP A 546 -18.56 -21.71 -2.46
N ALA A 547 -19.83 -21.99 -2.70
CA ALA A 547 -20.49 -21.66 -3.97
C ALA A 547 -20.55 -20.13 -4.18
N GLU A 548 -20.93 -19.38 -3.15
CA GLU A 548 -20.93 -17.91 -3.15
C GLU A 548 -19.54 -17.33 -3.40
N TYR A 549 -18.52 -17.83 -2.68
CA TYR A 549 -17.13 -17.41 -2.86
C TYR A 549 -16.65 -17.66 -4.27
N ARG A 550 -16.88 -18.85 -4.82
CA ARG A 550 -16.54 -19.16 -6.23
C ARG A 550 -17.29 -18.26 -7.21
N GLY A 551 -18.55 -17.96 -6.90
CA GLY A 551 -19.42 -17.12 -7.72
C GLY A 551 -18.84 -15.74 -7.95
N GLN A 552 -18.16 -15.17 -6.96
CA GLN A 552 -17.49 -13.87 -7.08
C GLN A 552 -16.39 -13.89 -8.14
N PHE A 553 -15.58 -14.93 -8.18
CA PHE A 553 -14.54 -15.07 -9.20
C PHE A 553 -15.11 -15.32 -10.60
N THR A 554 -16.29 -15.94 -10.69
CA THR A 554 -16.95 -16.17 -11.96
C THR A 554 -17.37 -14.87 -12.64
N TRP A 555 -18.10 -13.99 -11.90
CA TRP A 555 -18.51 -12.73 -12.49
C TRP A 555 -17.35 -11.76 -12.67
N LEU A 556 -16.40 -11.73 -11.72
CA LEU A 556 -15.19 -10.92 -11.82
C LEU A 556 -14.37 -11.29 -13.07
N SER A 557 -14.13 -12.58 -13.30
CA SER A 557 -13.44 -13.04 -14.51
C SER A 557 -14.18 -12.63 -15.78
N ASN A 558 -15.51 -12.69 -15.79
CA ASN A 558 -16.33 -12.26 -16.92
C ASN A 558 -16.27 -10.74 -17.12
N TYR A 559 -16.27 -9.95 -16.04
CA TYR A 559 -16.05 -8.50 -16.10
C TYR A 559 -14.70 -8.17 -16.71
N LEU A 560 -13.62 -8.74 -16.18
CA LEU A 560 -12.26 -8.52 -16.67
C LEU A 560 -12.07 -8.89 -18.15
N ARG A 561 -12.85 -9.85 -18.68
CA ARG A 561 -12.82 -10.22 -20.09
C ARG A 561 -13.66 -9.30 -20.99
N ARG A 562 -14.75 -8.73 -20.48
CA ARG A 562 -15.79 -8.08 -21.30
C ARG A 562 -15.82 -6.56 -21.15
N SER A 563 -15.14 -6.01 -20.15
CA SER A 563 -15.12 -4.57 -19.87
C SER A 563 -14.21 -3.74 -20.76
N ASP A 564 -13.58 -4.32 -21.78
CA ASP A 564 -12.59 -3.69 -22.65
C ASP A 564 -11.41 -3.00 -21.93
N GLN A 565 -11.29 -3.21 -20.59
CA GLN A 565 -10.18 -2.66 -19.82
C GLN A 565 -8.90 -3.47 -19.94
N TYR A 566 -8.99 -4.76 -20.34
CA TYR A 566 -7.85 -5.69 -20.42
C TYR A 566 -7.84 -6.49 -21.74
N PRO A 567 -7.90 -5.83 -22.90
CA PRO A 567 -8.02 -6.53 -24.18
C PRO A 567 -6.83 -7.43 -24.50
N HIS A 568 -5.63 -7.11 -23.97
CA HIS A 568 -4.40 -7.86 -24.28
C HIS A 568 -4.11 -9.00 -23.32
N SER A 569 -4.57 -8.89 -22.07
CA SER A 569 -4.43 -9.94 -21.06
C SER A 569 -5.58 -10.96 -21.08
N SER A 570 -6.71 -10.61 -21.67
CA SER A 570 -7.91 -11.46 -21.72
C SER A 570 -8.04 -12.30 -23.00
N LEU A 571 -7.28 -12.00 -24.06
CA LEU A 571 -7.33 -12.72 -25.33
C LEU A 571 -6.18 -13.73 -25.47
N GLY A 572 -6.47 -14.85 -26.13
CA GLY A 572 -5.50 -15.84 -26.57
C GLY A 572 -4.92 -15.52 -27.95
N PRO A 573 -3.94 -16.34 -28.43
CA PRO A 573 -3.32 -16.16 -29.74
C PRO A 573 -4.28 -16.23 -30.93
N ASP A 574 -5.39 -16.93 -30.77
CA ASP A 574 -6.48 -17.09 -31.70
C ASP A 574 -7.48 -15.92 -31.72
N GLY A 575 -7.26 -14.90 -30.90
CA GLY A 575 -8.18 -13.78 -30.73
C GLY A 575 -9.42 -14.12 -29.89
N LEU A 576 -9.54 -15.35 -29.40
CA LEU A 576 -10.63 -15.75 -28.52
C LEU A 576 -10.28 -15.47 -27.04
N SER A 577 -11.31 -15.37 -26.21
CA SER A 577 -11.11 -15.15 -24.77
C SER A 577 -10.33 -16.31 -24.14
N GLN A 578 -9.31 -15.98 -23.35
CA GLN A 578 -8.54 -16.98 -22.60
C GLN A 578 -9.42 -17.69 -21.58
N ASN A 579 -9.28 -19.01 -21.46
CA ASN A 579 -9.97 -19.79 -20.44
C ASN A 579 -9.51 -19.43 -19.03
N ARG A 580 -8.26 -18.99 -18.86
CA ARG A 580 -7.67 -18.66 -17.56
C ARG A 580 -6.99 -17.31 -17.60
N LEU A 581 -7.41 -16.39 -16.72
CA LEU A 581 -6.79 -15.08 -16.50
C LEU A 581 -5.73 -15.17 -15.41
N PHE A 582 -4.70 -14.34 -15.50
CA PHE A 582 -3.62 -14.27 -14.51
C PHE A 582 -3.54 -12.87 -13.92
N TRP A 583 -3.47 -12.77 -12.59
CA TRP A 583 -3.40 -11.50 -11.88
C TRP A 583 -2.26 -10.63 -12.39
N SER A 584 -1.06 -11.17 -12.44
CA SER A 584 0.14 -10.41 -12.78
C SER A 584 0.10 -9.79 -14.19
N ARG A 585 -0.57 -10.44 -15.16
CA ARG A 585 -0.74 -9.89 -16.50
C ARG A 585 -1.73 -8.74 -16.55
N LEU A 586 -2.83 -8.86 -15.80
CA LEU A 586 -3.83 -7.80 -15.65
C LEU A 586 -3.21 -6.57 -14.95
N PHE A 587 -2.42 -6.79 -13.89
CA PHE A 587 -1.68 -5.72 -13.22
C PHE A 587 -0.68 -5.02 -14.15
N LEU A 588 0.02 -5.77 -15.02
CA LEU A 588 0.92 -5.19 -16.00
C LEU A 588 0.17 -4.29 -17.00
N GLU A 589 -0.96 -4.78 -17.54
CA GLU A 589 -1.79 -3.99 -18.46
C GLU A 589 -2.38 -2.75 -17.79
N ARG A 590 -2.87 -2.87 -16.55
CA ARG A 590 -3.32 -1.75 -15.73
C ARG A 590 -2.20 -0.74 -15.48
N SER A 591 -1.02 -1.18 -15.15
CA SER A 591 0.15 -0.31 -14.89
C SER A 591 0.48 0.56 -16.09
N LEU A 592 0.42 0.01 -17.30
CA LEU A 592 0.65 0.80 -18.52
C LEU A 592 -0.46 1.82 -18.81
N GLN A 593 -1.70 1.52 -18.41
CA GLN A 593 -2.81 2.50 -18.51
C GLN A 593 -2.65 3.67 -17.53
N LEU A 594 -1.89 3.47 -16.47
CA LEU A 594 -1.65 4.47 -15.42
C LEU A 594 -0.34 5.22 -15.62
N LEU A 595 0.62 4.67 -16.38
CA LEU A 595 1.88 5.33 -16.72
C LEU A 595 1.65 6.45 -17.73
N ARG A 596 2.33 7.58 -17.54
CA ARG A 596 2.42 8.62 -18.56
C ARG A 596 3.25 8.16 -19.77
N PRO A 597 3.09 8.80 -20.95
CA PRO A 597 4.04 8.63 -22.05
C PRO A 597 5.47 8.94 -21.59
N GLY A 598 6.40 8.05 -21.91
CA GLY A 598 7.80 8.15 -21.44
C GLY A 598 8.05 7.67 -20.01
N GLY A 599 7.00 7.33 -19.24
CA GLY A 599 7.12 6.77 -17.90
C GLY A 599 7.76 5.38 -17.87
N ARG A 600 8.30 4.98 -16.73
CA ARG A 600 9.05 3.72 -16.56
C ARG A 600 8.33 2.74 -15.66
N CYS A 601 8.44 1.45 -15.98
CA CYS A 601 7.89 0.36 -15.16
C CYS A 601 9.00 -0.64 -14.83
N GLY A 602 9.13 -0.99 -13.56
CA GLY A 602 10.01 -2.04 -13.06
C GLY A 602 9.23 -2.99 -12.17
N VAL A 603 8.99 -4.24 -12.61
CA VAL A 603 8.08 -5.13 -11.91
C VAL A 603 8.56 -6.58 -11.88
N LEU A 604 8.11 -7.30 -10.83
CA LEU A 604 8.15 -8.75 -10.75
C LEU A 604 6.77 -9.34 -11.01
N LEU A 605 6.71 -10.42 -11.78
CA LEU A 605 5.46 -11.06 -12.15
C LEU A 605 5.67 -12.54 -12.51
N ASP A 606 4.57 -13.27 -12.76
CA ASP A 606 4.64 -14.63 -13.28
C ASP A 606 5.30 -14.66 -14.66
N PRO A 607 6.08 -15.69 -15.00
CA PRO A 607 6.65 -15.84 -16.33
C PRO A 607 5.55 -15.84 -17.40
N PHE A 608 5.69 -15.02 -18.40
CA PHE A 608 4.71 -14.95 -19.48
C PHE A 608 5.36 -14.88 -20.87
N TRP A 609 6.61 -14.40 -20.93
CA TRP A 609 7.25 -14.06 -22.20
C TRP A 609 7.36 -15.24 -23.15
N ALA A 610 7.77 -16.40 -22.66
CA ALA A 610 7.91 -17.63 -23.46
C ALA A 610 6.58 -18.41 -23.64
N GLN A 611 5.49 -17.98 -22.99
CA GLN A 611 4.22 -18.71 -23.05
C GLN A 611 3.41 -18.30 -24.30
N SER A 612 2.92 -19.31 -25.04
CA SER A 612 2.16 -19.09 -26.28
C SER A 612 0.87 -18.29 -26.07
N ASN A 613 0.17 -18.54 -24.96
CA ASN A 613 -1.08 -17.86 -24.60
C ASN A 613 -0.89 -16.37 -24.23
N SER A 614 0.34 -15.89 -24.09
CA SER A 614 0.65 -14.48 -23.82
C SER A 614 1.02 -13.68 -25.08
N ALA A 615 0.90 -14.26 -26.27
CA ALA A 615 1.30 -13.60 -27.50
C ALA A 615 0.61 -12.23 -27.71
N PRO A 616 -0.71 -12.05 -27.48
CA PRO A 616 -1.34 -10.74 -27.64
C PRO A 616 -0.74 -9.67 -26.72
N LEU A 617 -0.56 -9.98 -25.45
CA LEU A 617 0.05 -9.07 -24.46
C LEU A 617 1.50 -8.74 -24.86
N ARG A 618 2.30 -9.76 -25.23
CA ARG A 618 3.69 -9.58 -25.65
C ARG A 618 3.82 -8.70 -26.89
N HIS A 619 3.01 -8.94 -27.92
CA HIS A 619 3.02 -8.14 -29.15
C HIS A 619 2.59 -6.69 -28.89
N TRP A 620 1.60 -6.49 -27.99
CA TRP A 620 1.18 -5.15 -27.60
C TRP A 620 2.31 -4.42 -26.85
N LEU A 621 2.94 -5.06 -25.88
CA LEU A 621 4.10 -4.50 -25.16
C LEU A 621 5.21 -4.08 -26.13
N GLN A 622 5.60 -4.96 -27.06
CA GLN A 622 6.65 -4.68 -28.05
C GLN A 622 6.35 -3.47 -28.95
N ARG A 623 5.08 -3.18 -29.19
CA ARG A 623 4.66 -2.04 -30.02
C ARG A 623 4.53 -0.74 -29.24
N GLN A 624 4.10 -0.82 -28.00
CA GLN A 624 3.75 0.36 -27.19
C GLN A 624 4.87 0.79 -26.24
N THR A 625 5.84 -0.09 -25.98
CA THR A 625 6.87 0.16 -24.97
C THR A 625 8.25 -0.16 -25.51
N ASP A 626 9.24 0.58 -25.02
CA ASP A 626 10.64 0.19 -25.13
C ASP A 626 10.97 -0.75 -23.97
N LEU A 627 11.08 -2.04 -24.28
CA LEU A 627 11.41 -3.10 -23.34
C LEU A 627 12.91 -3.14 -23.13
N ALA A 628 13.38 -2.62 -22.02
CA ALA A 628 14.79 -2.62 -21.68
C ALA A 628 15.30 -4.02 -21.33
N THR A 629 14.54 -4.79 -20.55
CA THR A 629 14.92 -6.17 -20.16
C THR A 629 13.69 -6.95 -19.71
N VAL A 630 13.64 -8.22 -20.12
CA VAL A 630 12.73 -9.26 -19.62
C VAL A 630 13.59 -10.42 -19.12
N LEU A 631 13.54 -10.72 -17.84
CA LEU A 631 14.45 -11.65 -17.19
C LEU A 631 13.68 -12.74 -16.43
N ASP A 632 13.67 -13.97 -16.95
CA ASP A 632 13.08 -15.11 -16.24
C ASP A 632 14.12 -15.75 -15.28
N LEU A 633 13.79 -15.77 -14.00
CA LEU A 633 14.60 -16.26 -12.90
C LEU A 633 13.93 -17.49 -12.26
N SER A 634 14.62 -18.61 -12.19
CA SER A 634 14.15 -19.80 -11.49
C SER A 634 14.68 -19.91 -10.06
N ASN A 635 13.92 -20.57 -9.19
CA ASN A 635 14.30 -20.81 -7.81
C ASN A 635 15.13 -22.08 -7.57
N HIS A 636 15.70 -22.68 -8.61
CA HIS A 636 16.49 -23.89 -8.45
C HIS A 636 17.69 -23.71 -7.49
N GLN A 637 18.27 -22.53 -7.45
CA GLN A 637 19.39 -22.17 -6.56
C GLN A 637 18.91 -21.39 -5.32
N LYS A 638 17.64 -21.52 -4.94
CA LYS A 638 17.09 -20.92 -3.73
C LYS A 638 17.27 -19.40 -3.61
N LEU A 639 17.05 -18.68 -4.71
CA LEU A 639 16.92 -17.22 -4.68
C LEU A 639 15.84 -16.77 -3.68
N TRP A 640 14.82 -17.60 -3.52
CA TRP A 640 13.75 -17.47 -2.54
C TRP A 640 13.72 -18.73 -1.67
N PRO A 641 14.26 -18.68 -0.45
CA PRO A 641 14.44 -19.86 0.40
C PRO A 641 13.13 -20.62 0.69
N ASP A 642 12.04 -19.89 0.91
CA ASP A 642 10.78 -20.42 1.43
C ASP A 642 9.81 -20.94 0.37
N ILE A 643 10.21 -20.91 -0.90
CA ILE A 643 9.34 -21.32 -2.00
C ILE A 643 9.91 -22.52 -2.78
N PRO A 644 9.02 -23.27 -3.48
CA PRO A 644 9.46 -24.45 -4.24
C PRO A 644 10.53 -24.13 -5.27
N SER A 645 11.54 -25.02 -5.39
CA SER A 645 12.67 -24.84 -6.31
C SER A 645 12.26 -24.72 -7.79
N ARG A 646 11.10 -25.26 -8.17
CA ARG A 646 10.58 -25.19 -9.54
C ARG A 646 9.87 -23.88 -9.86
N THR A 647 9.74 -22.97 -8.88
CA THR A 647 9.12 -21.67 -9.10
C THR A 647 10.01 -20.82 -9.99
N THR A 648 9.41 -20.13 -10.93
CA THR A 648 10.06 -19.14 -11.79
C THR A 648 9.32 -17.82 -11.68
N LEU A 649 10.06 -16.72 -11.69
CA LEU A 649 9.55 -15.34 -11.76
C LEU A 649 10.14 -14.63 -12.95
N CYS A 650 9.44 -13.62 -13.43
CA CYS A 650 9.90 -12.72 -14.47
C CYS A 650 10.12 -11.33 -13.88
N ALA A 651 11.32 -10.78 -14.02
CA ALA A 651 11.61 -9.38 -13.79
C ALA A 651 11.53 -8.62 -15.11
N LEU A 652 10.81 -7.51 -15.13
CA LEU A 652 10.53 -6.73 -16.32
C LEU A 652 10.88 -5.26 -16.09
N TRP A 653 11.64 -4.66 -17.02
CA TRP A 653 11.89 -3.23 -17.11
C TRP A 653 11.47 -2.71 -18.47
N LEU A 654 10.64 -1.67 -18.48
CA LEU A 654 10.20 -1.02 -19.71
C LEU A 654 10.04 0.49 -19.53
N ARG A 655 10.02 1.18 -20.66
CA ARG A 655 9.60 2.58 -20.80
C ARG A 655 8.35 2.65 -21.66
N HIS A 656 7.36 3.42 -21.27
CA HIS A 656 6.11 3.62 -22.01
C HIS A 656 6.34 4.53 -23.23
N GLN A 657 7.17 4.08 -24.15
CA GLN A 657 7.54 4.77 -25.39
C GLN A 657 8.03 3.70 -26.36
N GLY A 658 7.21 3.34 -27.34
CA GLY A 658 7.54 2.24 -28.24
C GLY A 658 8.07 2.70 -29.59
N PRO A 659 8.38 1.75 -30.46
CA PRO A 659 8.42 0.30 -30.23
C PRO A 659 9.77 -0.21 -29.69
N THR A 660 9.74 -1.42 -29.11
CA THR A 660 10.96 -2.11 -28.63
C THR A 660 11.91 -2.43 -29.77
N GLN A 661 13.19 -2.11 -29.59
CA GLN A 661 14.26 -2.48 -30.52
C GLN A 661 15.08 -3.63 -29.92
N GLY A 662 15.42 -4.63 -30.74
CA GLY A 662 16.25 -5.76 -30.36
C GLY A 662 15.49 -6.88 -29.63
N SER A 663 16.26 -7.72 -28.90
CA SER A 663 15.72 -8.87 -28.16
C SER A 663 16.01 -8.68 -26.66
N PRO A 664 15.06 -8.17 -25.89
CA PRO A 664 15.26 -7.85 -24.45
C PRO A 664 15.24 -9.07 -23.53
N TYR A 665 15.02 -10.28 -24.06
CA TYR A 665 14.74 -11.46 -23.26
C TYR A 665 16.00 -12.25 -22.88
N ALA A 666 16.16 -12.52 -21.58
CA ALA A 666 17.13 -13.44 -21.03
C ALA A 666 16.45 -14.42 -20.07
N ALA A 667 16.84 -15.67 -20.07
CA ALA A 667 16.26 -16.71 -19.23
C ALA A 667 17.30 -17.47 -18.43
N PHE A 668 17.15 -17.47 -17.11
CA PHE A 668 17.88 -18.28 -16.16
C PHE A 668 16.91 -19.29 -15.50
N SER A 669 16.13 -19.96 -16.35
CA SER A 669 15.00 -20.77 -15.92
C SER A 669 15.32 -22.28 -15.81
N LYS A 670 16.44 -22.75 -16.39
CA LYS A 670 16.86 -24.15 -16.31
C LYS A 670 17.77 -24.38 -15.11
N PRO A 671 17.82 -25.60 -14.52
CA PRO A 671 18.67 -25.88 -13.36
C PRO A 671 20.14 -25.53 -13.55
N ASN A 672 20.66 -25.76 -14.75
CA ASN A 672 22.07 -25.49 -15.09
C ASN A 672 22.37 -24.02 -15.44
N THR A 673 21.35 -23.20 -15.62
CA THR A 673 21.49 -21.76 -15.87
C THR A 673 20.92 -20.93 -14.71
N ALA A 674 20.34 -21.56 -13.67
CA ALA A 674 19.81 -20.89 -12.51
C ALA A 674 20.90 -20.09 -11.78
N LEU A 675 20.54 -18.89 -11.32
CA LEU A 675 21.45 -18.01 -10.61
C LEU A 675 21.43 -18.31 -9.10
N ALA A 676 22.61 -18.43 -8.52
CA ALA A 676 22.74 -18.42 -7.06
C ALA A 676 22.52 -17.00 -6.50
N PRO A 677 22.09 -16.87 -5.24
CA PRO A 677 21.85 -15.56 -4.62
C PRO A 677 23.05 -14.61 -4.74
N GLU A 678 24.27 -15.11 -4.57
CA GLU A 678 25.51 -14.35 -4.64
C GLU A 678 25.82 -13.85 -6.08
N ALA A 679 25.42 -14.62 -7.09
CA ALA A 679 25.63 -14.28 -8.49
C ALA A 679 24.61 -13.28 -9.04
N LEU A 680 23.44 -13.19 -8.40
CA LEU A 680 22.32 -12.35 -8.85
C LEU A 680 22.74 -10.88 -8.98
N GLY A 681 23.38 -10.31 -7.97
CA GLY A 681 23.86 -8.93 -7.97
C GLY A 681 24.80 -8.64 -9.14
N GLY A 682 25.78 -9.50 -9.40
CA GLY A 682 26.72 -9.34 -10.50
C GLY A 682 26.09 -9.46 -11.90
N VAL A 683 25.04 -10.30 -12.06
CA VAL A 683 24.31 -10.38 -13.31
C VAL A 683 23.46 -9.12 -13.51
N LEU A 684 22.75 -8.67 -12.48
CA LEU A 684 21.95 -7.46 -12.54
C LEU A 684 22.81 -6.22 -12.84
N GLN A 685 23.99 -6.09 -12.22
CA GLN A 685 24.91 -4.99 -12.53
C GLN A 685 25.37 -4.97 -13.99
N ARG A 686 25.70 -6.13 -14.57
CA ARG A 686 26.06 -6.22 -16.00
C ARG A 686 24.92 -5.87 -16.93
N LEU A 687 23.67 -6.21 -16.54
CA LEU A 687 22.48 -5.83 -17.28
C LEU A 687 22.13 -4.35 -17.12
N ILE A 688 22.47 -3.74 -15.99
CA ILE A 688 22.24 -2.32 -15.70
C ILE A 688 23.27 -1.44 -16.41
N HIS A 689 24.53 -1.87 -16.42
CA HIS A 689 25.63 -1.19 -17.06
C HIS A 689 26.27 -2.10 -18.12
N PRO A 690 25.62 -2.30 -19.28
CA PRO A 690 26.27 -3.03 -20.36
C PRO A 690 27.57 -2.28 -20.69
N THR A 691 28.71 -2.88 -20.36
CA THR A 691 30.02 -2.41 -20.83
C THR A 691 29.96 -2.43 -22.33
N GLY A 692 29.96 -1.22 -22.93
CA GLY A 692 29.79 -0.90 -24.34
C GLY A 692 30.67 -1.65 -25.31
#